data_64c3fe3149b679c947e59d23235e7a93
#
_entry.id   64c3fe3149b679c947e59d23235e7a93
#
_cell.length_a   1.000
_cell.length_b   1.000
_cell.length_c   1.000
_cell.angle_alpha   90.00
_cell.angle_beta   90.00
_cell.angle_gamma   90.00
#
_symmetry.space_group_name_H-M   'P 1'
#
loop_
_entity.id
_entity.type
_entity.pdbx_description
1 polymer ?
#
loop_
_entity_poly.entity_id
_entity_poly.type
_entity_poly.pdbx_seq_one_letter_code
_entity_poly.pdbx_strand_id
1 'polypeptide(L)'
;MKKITTFLALLLTCIIGATAADFVPRDGAKYLIKCKGDSKFAIWNTDCKKTIDGTEYNSLSNWDKRDERSLFTFVSTGDGYFYIKPAADETHYVFAVNTIGSDGDKAHAEGNVAVKEVSDGNPDDACKWTISAQGTGWNIKPKGGDNGWNNRGGDGNGNATIGQWYGNNQSSNIWYIIEPVELNGYYTMRTKDDARGPYLYNDFSQDNVTRGGQLPSTVSNKYVWHVTSSANGDKLTLVNGEGTLLGTSNSGTFETLEIAWNDGTYHFFSNQLDAGNGNASYKASTWGSANKDLAQDLFRFDDASYTSLYTVNCNNADGYVTYNTTSEKAKNGGFFNIATAPTTGDFTAKELEGYDAAVSIEGNTIKVNYTYNLATIKRLANDALAKTGVGYPTTDAATRVALVNVVADTDAAAIATALDAYKNDKTSIQMPEDGKAYVITNIHKTGGKRYMKYQEDGTSMIARDDAAELPIEATYICHKVGDKYVFANNSGTYLTWRGNAAGDCTNGNLGYTTSYNPEYNTFTVAANPNVFGCLSFGAKRDGNTNKSYYIVTRTGSFEKAGFDNFYNDDYSSAFTFEEVAYPNTIKFNAAQNINGVSRIATFSAPFATIIPTGVKAYYVSAKGAEATMTAIDAQAIPANQGVILTSETGNAATMVPAAGETAATITGNQLGHSAGAAKTLTAGEGYILGNGTEGTAFYPCQAGSLPINKAYLLGNGGESAIAMNFGNAVTGINTIAAPASAKAPIFDLSGRRVVKATKGLYIQNGKKFIVK
;
A
#
# COMPACT_ATOMS: atom_id res chain seq x y z
N MET A 1 7.24 -61.92 31.68
CA MET A 1 8.18 -60.82 32.06
C MET A 1 9.26 -60.50 31.01
N LYS A 2 9.30 -61.15 29.84
CA LYS A 2 10.26 -60.80 28.74
C LYS A 2 9.73 -59.82 27.66
N LYS A 3 8.43 -59.45 27.69
CA LYS A 3 7.82 -58.56 26.71
C LYS A 3 7.69 -57.10 27.16
N ILE A 4 7.95 -56.81 28.44
CA ILE A 4 7.87 -55.43 28.99
C ILE A 4 9.22 -54.70 28.89
N THR A 5 10.32 -55.44 28.87
CA THR A 5 11.67 -54.86 28.79
C THR A 5 12.02 -54.35 27.38
N THR A 6 11.43 -54.91 26.34
CA THR A 6 11.66 -54.48 24.95
C THR A 6 10.85 -53.20 24.61
N PHE A 7 9.71 -53.03 25.29
CA PHE A 7 8.89 -51.80 25.06
C PHE A 7 9.44 -50.56 25.81
N LEU A 8 10.15 -50.80 26.94
CA LEU A 8 10.80 -49.71 27.66
C LEU A 8 12.13 -49.27 27.00
N ALA A 9 12.80 -50.15 26.27
CA ALA A 9 14.00 -49.82 25.51
C ALA A 9 13.67 -49.03 24.22
N LEU A 10 12.48 -49.25 23.64
CA LEU A 10 12.01 -48.46 22.46
C LEU A 10 11.45 -47.11 22.84
N LEU A 11 11.03 -46.91 24.12
CA LEU A 11 10.52 -45.62 24.61
C LEU A 11 11.61 -44.68 25.13
N LEU A 12 12.84 -45.22 25.34
CA LEU A 12 13.97 -44.41 25.83
C LEU A 12 14.87 -43.88 24.71
N THR A 13 14.61 -44.27 23.44
CA THR A 13 15.32 -43.77 22.27
C THR A 13 14.59 -42.60 21.56
N CYS A 14 13.42 -42.14 22.08
CA CYS A 14 12.66 -41.00 21.52
C CYS A 14 12.89 -39.67 22.23
N ILE A 15 13.89 -39.55 23.12
CA ILE A 15 14.32 -38.27 23.70
C ILE A 15 15.83 -38.13 23.47
N ILE A 16 16.23 -38.20 22.21
CA ILE A 16 17.47 -37.56 21.77
C ILE A 16 17.01 -36.33 20.96
N GLY A 17 17.31 -35.15 21.49
CA GLY A 17 17.05 -33.88 20.81
C GLY A 17 17.52 -33.97 19.37
N ALA A 18 16.83 -33.33 18.46
CA ALA A 18 17.24 -33.21 17.07
C ALA A 18 18.67 -32.68 17.03
N THR A 19 19.65 -33.60 16.90
CA THR A 19 21.01 -33.25 16.53
C THR A 19 20.94 -32.74 15.11
N ALA A 20 21.62 -31.62 14.82
CA ALA A 20 21.79 -31.12 13.45
C ALA A 20 22.18 -32.33 12.57
N ALA A 21 21.51 -32.49 11.42
CA ALA A 21 21.80 -33.65 10.55
C ALA A 21 23.27 -33.62 10.15
N ASP A 22 23.93 -34.78 10.33
CA ASP A 22 25.30 -34.95 9.90
C ASP A 22 25.33 -34.92 8.37
N PHE A 23 26.37 -34.29 7.78
CA PHE A 23 26.59 -34.37 6.37
C PHE A 23 26.96 -35.78 5.97
N VAL A 24 26.13 -36.43 5.12
CA VAL A 24 26.36 -37.76 4.62
C VAL A 24 26.39 -37.73 3.11
N PRO A 25 27.58 -37.66 2.49
CA PRO A 25 27.68 -37.69 1.03
C PRO A 25 27.35 -39.10 0.51
N ARG A 26 26.75 -39.17 -0.68
CA ARG A 26 26.60 -40.44 -1.42
C ARG A 26 27.92 -40.86 -2.03
N ASP A 27 28.19 -42.14 -1.99
CA ASP A 27 29.40 -42.70 -2.60
C ASP A 27 29.42 -42.44 -4.13
N GLY A 28 30.51 -41.86 -4.61
CA GLY A 28 30.72 -41.51 -6.02
C GLY A 28 29.91 -40.33 -6.53
N ALA A 29 29.07 -39.70 -5.72
CA ALA A 29 28.32 -38.50 -6.14
C ALA A 29 29.22 -37.27 -6.28
N LYS A 30 28.87 -36.41 -7.24
CA LYS A 30 29.56 -35.16 -7.50
C LYS A 30 28.71 -33.99 -7.02
N TYR A 31 29.34 -33.04 -6.36
CA TYR A 31 28.67 -31.94 -5.72
C TYR A 31 29.18 -30.59 -6.20
N LEU A 32 28.29 -29.63 -6.34
CA LEU A 32 28.60 -28.19 -6.37
C LEU A 32 28.72 -27.70 -4.93
N ILE A 33 29.69 -26.81 -4.68
CA ILE A 33 29.83 -26.10 -3.40
C ILE A 33 29.59 -24.63 -3.67
N LYS A 34 28.41 -24.12 -3.22
CA LYS A 34 27.93 -22.79 -3.53
C LYS A 34 27.89 -21.90 -2.29
N CYS A 35 28.49 -20.72 -2.35
CA CYS A 35 28.47 -19.78 -1.25
C CYS A 35 27.08 -19.15 -1.07
N LYS A 36 26.59 -19.08 0.17
CA LYS A 36 25.33 -18.42 0.48
C LYS A 36 25.40 -16.90 0.30
N GLY A 37 26.57 -16.28 0.51
CA GLY A 37 26.71 -14.82 0.55
C GLY A 37 26.57 -14.13 -0.81
N ASP A 38 27.12 -14.74 -1.86
CA ASP A 38 27.13 -14.18 -3.22
C ASP A 38 26.67 -15.14 -4.31
N SER A 39 26.24 -16.34 -3.91
CA SER A 39 25.75 -17.39 -4.82
C SER A 39 26.75 -17.92 -5.83
N LYS A 40 28.07 -17.74 -5.59
CA LYS A 40 29.14 -18.26 -6.44
C LYS A 40 29.59 -19.64 -6.04
N PHE A 41 30.11 -20.39 -7.00
CA PHE A 41 30.59 -21.76 -6.81
C PHE A 41 32.07 -21.80 -6.51
N ALA A 42 32.47 -22.72 -5.62
CA ALA A 42 33.87 -23.08 -5.50
C ALA A 42 34.31 -23.80 -6.78
N ILE A 43 35.52 -23.48 -7.28
CA ILE A 43 36.15 -24.14 -8.42
C ILE A 43 37.58 -24.53 -8.10
N TRP A 44 38.03 -25.63 -8.67
CA TRP A 44 39.45 -25.96 -8.77
C TRP A 44 40.05 -25.15 -9.93
N ASN A 45 40.68 -24.02 -9.58
CA ASN A 45 41.20 -23.11 -10.61
C ASN A 45 42.65 -23.44 -10.98
N THR A 46 42.82 -24.19 -12.05
CA THR A 46 44.15 -24.57 -12.59
C THR A 46 44.88 -23.41 -13.25
N ASP A 47 44.18 -22.37 -13.60
CA ASP A 47 44.75 -21.16 -14.27
C ASP A 47 45.24 -20.12 -13.24
N CYS A 48 44.85 -20.27 -11.96
CA CYS A 48 45.27 -19.40 -10.89
C CYS A 48 46.15 -20.16 -9.90
N LYS A 49 47.41 -19.78 -9.84
CA LYS A 49 48.40 -20.37 -8.93
C LYS A 49 48.55 -19.53 -7.68
N LYS A 50 48.80 -20.22 -6.56
CA LYS A 50 49.11 -19.64 -5.27
C LYS A 50 50.47 -20.16 -4.80
N THR A 51 51.39 -19.29 -4.48
CA THR A 51 52.63 -19.65 -3.85
C THR A 51 52.49 -19.68 -2.34
N ILE A 52 52.69 -20.83 -1.74
CA ILE A 52 52.55 -21.09 -0.31
C ILE A 52 53.83 -21.75 0.15
N ASP A 53 54.57 -21.12 1.07
CA ASP A 53 55.86 -21.60 1.59
C ASP A 53 56.86 -21.95 0.46
N GLY A 54 56.86 -21.16 -0.60
CA GLY A 54 57.73 -21.32 -1.77
C GLY A 54 57.27 -22.39 -2.77
N THR A 55 56.15 -23.06 -2.54
CA THR A 55 55.57 -24.06 -3.46
C THR A 55 54.31 -23.51 -4.11
N GLU A 56 54.20 -23.69 -5.42
CA GLU A 56 53.00 -23.30 -6.18
C GLU A 56 51.93 -24.38 -6.15
N TYR A 57 50.71 -23.96 -5.81
CA TYR A 57 49.53 -24.83 -5.82
C TYR A 57 48.42 -24.21 -6.69
N ASN A 58 47.50 -25.06 -7.18
CA ASN A 58 46.28 -24.59 -7.83
C ASN A 58 45.36 -23.97 -6.78
N SER A 59 44.73 -22.88 -7.11
CA SER A 59 43.83 -22.17 -6.22
C SER A 59 42.47 -22.84 -6.11
N LEU A 60 41.88 -22.81 -4.91
CA LEU A 60 40.45 -22.91 -4.79
C LEU A 60 39.85 -21.50 -4.91
N SER A 61 39.11 -21.25 -5.97
CA SER A 61 38.54 -19.94 -6.30
C SER A 61 37.01 -19.94 -6.31
N ASN A 62 36.41 -18.80 -6.48
CA ASN A 62 34.98 -18.70 -6.70
C ASN A 62 34.61 -18.38 -8.16
N TRP A 63 33.42 -18.82 -8.59
CA TRP A 63 32.97 -18.69 -9.98
C TRP A 63 31.45 -18.58 -10.02
N ASP A 64 30.90 -17.81 -10.94
CA ASP A 64 29.45 -17.66 -11.14
C ASP A 64 28.82 -18.70 -12.08
N LYS A 65 29.65 -19.57 -12.69
CA LYS A 65 29.23 -20.59 -13.64
C LYS A 65 29.64 -21.98 -13.19
N ARG A 66 28.96 -22.99 -13.69
CA ARG A 66 29.32 -24.38 -13.54
C ARG A 66 30.14 -24.85 -14.76
N ASP A 67 31.28 -25.52 -14.47
CA ASP A 67 31.99 -26.39 -15.40
C ASP A 67 32.54 -27.61 -14.63
N GLU A 68 33.37 -28.45 -15.27
CA GLU A 68 33.93 -29.64 -14.63
C GLU A 68 34.76 -29.30 -13.39
N ARG A 69 35.36 -28.11 -13.32
CA ARG A 69 36.17 -27.64 -12.21
C ARG A 69 35.32 -27.27 -10.96
N SER A 70 34.01 -27.10 -11.11
CA SER A 70 33.09 -26.77 -10.03
C SER A 70 32.59 -28.01 -9.30
N LEU A 71 32.88 -29.20 -9.77
CA LEU A 71 32.41 -30.45 -9.20
C LEU A 71 33.45 -31.05 -8.26
N PHE A 72 32.97 -31.46 -7.07
CA PHE A 72 33.78 -32.07 -6.02
C PHE A 72 33.19 -33.38 -5.56
N THR A 73 34.01 -34.33 -5.12
CA THR A 73 33.62 -35.51 -4.41
C THR A 73 34.03 -35.43 -2.94
N PHE A 74 33.26 -36.02 -2.07
CA PHE A 74 33.52 -36.11 -0.61
C PHE A 74 33.77 -37.55 -0.24
N VAL A 75 34.94 -37.81 0.33
CA VAL A 75 35.33 -39.14 0.77
C VAL A 75 35.45 -39.18 2.30
N SER A 76 34.61 -39.95 2.97
CA SER A 76 34.70 -40.12 4.45
C SER A 76 36.01 -40.78 4.84
N THR A 77 36.69 -40.23 5.84
CA THR A 77 37.92 -40.78 6.40
C THR A 77 37.66 -41.84 7.49
N GLY A 78 36.37 -41.98 7.89
CA GLY A 78 35.97 -42.94 8.96
C GLY A 78 36.19 -42.43 10.39
N ASP A 79 36.89 -41.29 10.58
CA ASP A 79 37.18 -40.65 11.87
C ASP A 79 36.43 -39.33 12.05
N GLY A 80 35.34 -39.12 11.29
CA GLY A 80 34.46 -37.94 11.37
C GLY A 80 34.90 -36.77 10.47
N TYR A 81 35.90 -36.99 9.60
CA TYR A 81 36.38 -36.02 8.63
C TYR A 81 36.06 -36.47 7.21
N PHE A 82 36.26 -35.53 6.26
CA PHE A 82 36.11 -35.77 4.83
C PHE A 82 37.34 -35.27 4.06
N TYR A 83 37.73 -36.01 3.06
CA TYR A 83 38.56 -35.48 1.97
C TYR A 83 37.61 -34.84 0.95
N ILE A 84 37.98 -33.66 0.46
CA ILE A 84 37.29 -32.95 -0.62
C ILE A 84 38.20 -33.01 -1.83
N LYS A 85 37.72 -33.56 -2.93
CA LYS A 85 38.52 -33.80 -4.14
C LYS A 85 37.83 -33.13 -5.34
N PRO A 86 38.55 -32.46 -6.25
CA PRO A 86 38.01 -32.13 -7.55
C PRO A 86 37.52 -33.40 -8.26
N ALA A 87 36.29 -33.38 -8.77
CA ALA A 87 35.73 -34.58 -9.43
C ALA A 87 36.35 -34.87 -10.81
N ALA A 88 37.11 -33.93 -11.37
CA ALA A 88 37.83 -34.08 -12.62
C ALA A 88 39.17 -34.82 -12.45
N ASP A 89 39.72 -34.85 -11.23
CA ASP A 89 41.01 -35.48 -10.95
C ASP A 89 41.08 -36.02 -9.50
N GLU A 90 40.96 -37.31 -9.35
CA GLU A 90 40.90 -37.95 -8.06
C GLU A 90 42.24 -38.03 -7.30
N THR A 91 43.35 -37.66 -7.92
CA THR A 91 44.67 -37.57 -7.25
C THR A 91 44.87 -36.24 -6.53
N HIS A 92 43.99 -35.27 -6.76
CA HIS A 92 44.06 -33.94 -6.16
C HIS A 92 43.12 -33.82 -4.95
N TYR A 93 43.57 -33.09 -3.93
CA TYR A 93 42.87 -32.86 -2.68
C TYR A 93 42.82 -31.39 -2.31
N VAL A 94 41.69 -30.91 -1.88
CA VAL A 94 41.57 -29.60 -1.25
C VAL A 94 42.24 -29.66 0.13
N PHE A 95 43.11 -28.72 0.41
CA PHE A 95 43.86 -28.69 1.66
C PHE A 95 43.92 -27.32 2.30
N ALA A 96 44.03 -27.28 3.62
CA ALA A 96 44.29 -26.06 4.37
C ALA A 96 45.78 -25.87 4.56
N VAL A 97 46.27 -24.70 4.23
CA VAL A 97 47.70 -24.40 4.35
C VAL A 97 48.10 -24.12 5.77
N ASN A 98 47.29 -23.37 6.49
CA ASN A 98 47.42 -23.10 7.92
C ASN A 98 46.07 -23.18 8.59
N THR A 99 46.00 -23.81 9.76
CA THR A 99 44.86 -23.65 10.66
C THR A 99 45.00 -22.33 11.39
N ILE A 100 44.12 -21.39 11.11
CA ILE A 100 44.21 -20.06 11.68
C ILE A 100 43.41 -20.04 12.97
N GLY A 101 44.06 -19.62 14.07
CA GLY A 101 43.45 -19.44 15.35
C GLY A 101 42.36 -18.34 15.36
N SER A 102 41.72 -18.11 16.50
CA SER A 102 40.63 -17.14 16.68
C SER A 102 40.98 -15.68 16.41
N ASP A 103 42.27 -15.39 16.14
CA ASP A 103 42.74 -14.06 15.78
C ASP A 103 42.55 -13.82 14.27
N GLY A 104 41.44 -13.21 13.94
CA GLY A 104 40.98 -13.01 12.57
C GLY A 104 41.93 -12.27 11.63
N ASP A 105 42.84 -11.45 12.12
CA ASP A 105 43.72 -10.63 11.28
C ASP A 105 44.76 -11.44 10.53
N LYS A 106 45.16 -12.57 11.06
CA LYS A 106 46.09 -13.49 10.37
C LYS A 106 45.39 -14.45 9.42
N ALA A 107 44.09 -14.55 9.52
CA ALA A 107 43.26 -15.36 8.65
C ALA A 107 43.18 -14.84 7.21
N HIS A 108 43.59 -13.62 7.00
CA HIS A 108 43.54 -12.96 5.71
C HIS A 108 44.74 -13.29 4.80
N ALA A 109 45.62 -14.17 5.21
CA ALA A 109 46.65 -14.66 4.32
C ALA A 109 45.98 -15.25 3.08
N GLU A 110 46.09 -14.56 1.97
CA GLU A 110 45.56 -15.03 0.69
C GLU A 110 46.06 -16.44 0.45
N GLY A 111 45.12 -17.37 0.12
CA GLY A 111 45.47 -18.68 -0.35
C GLY A 111 45.67 -19.76 0.71
N ASN A 112 45.07 -19.63 1.87
CA ASN A 112 45.15 -20.70 2.87
C ASN A 112 44.23 -21.90 2.59
N VAL A 113 43.43 -21.88 1.51
CA VAL A 113 42.74 -23.03 0.94
C VAL A 113 43.19 -23.20 -0.52
N ALA A 114 43.74 -24.32 -0.85
CA ALA A 114 44.26 -24.63 -2.17
C ALA A 114 44.06 -26.11 -2.52
N VAL A 115 44.52 -26.52 -3.68
CA VAL A 115 44.42 -27.90 -4.16
C VAL A 115 45.83 -28.42 -4.47
N LYS A 116 46.17 -29.59 -3.86
CA LYS A 116 47.47 -30.27 -4.10
C LYS A 116 47.27 -31.67 -4.64
N GLU A 117 48.25 -32.14 -5.42
CA GLU A 117 48.38 -33.53 -5.85
C GLU A 117 48.89 -34.39 -4.67
N VAL A 118 48.32 -35.56 -4.49
CA VAL A 118 48.79 -36.59 -3.57
C VAL A 118 48.88 -37.93 -4.34
N SER A 119 50.00 -38.12 -5.02
CA SER A 119 50.18 -39.20 -5.96
C SER A 119 50.35 -40.59 -5.31
N ASP A 120 50.72 -40.65 -4.03
CA ASP A 120 50.83 -41.90 -3.23
C ASP A 120 49.51 -42.35 -2.61
N GLY A 121 48.42 -41.59 -2.79
CA GLY A 121 47.10 -41.87 -2.25
C GLY A 121 46.98 -41.74 -0.72
N ASN A 122 47.97 -41.13 -0.05
CA ASN A 122 48.02 -40.97 1.41
C ASN A 122 47.96 -39.48 1.81
N PRO A 123 46.83 -38.80 1.69
CA PRO A 123 46.70 -37.37 2.05
C PRO A 123 46.91 -37.18 3.55
N ASP A 124 47.65 -36.14 3.89
CA ASP A 124 47.89 -35.72 5.28
C ASP A 124 46.69 -35.06 5.93
N ASP A 125 46.83 -34.75 7.22
CA ASP A 125 45.75 -34.15 8.02
C ASP A 125 45.30 -32.75 7.51
N ALA A 126 46.15 -32.04 6.75
CA ALA A 126 45.80 -30.76 6.12
C ALA A 126 44.68 -30.93 5.06
N CYS A 127 44.51 -32.12 4.51
CA CYS A 127 43.44 -32.45 3.55
C CYS A 127 42.14 -32.86 4.21
N LYS A 128 42.08 -32.95 5.55
CA LYS A 128 40.89 -33.38 6.30
C LYS A 128 40.01 -32.20 6.67
N TRP A 129 38.72 -32.33 6.40
CA TRP A 129 37.71 -31.29 6.62
C TRP A 129 36.58 -31.83 7.50
N THR A 130 36.10 -30.98 8.43
CA THR A 130 34.85 -31.17 9.14
C THR A 130 33.77 -30.43 8.41
N ILE A 131 32.60 -31.06 8.24
CA ILE A 131 31.43 -30.42 7.63
C ILE A 131 30.34 -30.40 8.67
N SER A 132 29.96 -29.23 9.15
CA SER A 132 28.97 -29.07 10.23
C SER A 132 27.82 -28.18 9.75
N ALA A 133 26.59 -28.53 10.15
CA ALA A 133 25.41 -27.75 9.79
C ALA A 133 25.46 -26.34 10.38
N GLN A 134 25.12 -25.33 9.55
CA GLN A 134 25.03 -23.94 9.95
C GLN A 134 23.85 -23.27 9.26
N GLY A 135 22.75 -23.08 9.98
CA GLY A 135 21.52 -22.59 9.41
C GLY A 135 21.03 -23.49 8.27
N THR A 136 20.84 -22.92 7.07
CA THR A 136 20.38 -23.67 5.87
C THR A 136 21.53 -24.32 5.08
N GLY A 137 22.79 -24.12 5.46
CA GLY A 137 23.96 -24.60 4.75
C GLY A 137 24.95 -25.28 5.71
N TRP A 138 26.22 -25.28 5.32
CA TRP A 138 27.30 -25.96 5.98
C TRP A 138 28.48 -25.05 6.22
N ASN A 139 29.16 -25.23 7.35
CA ASN A 139 30.53 -24.75 7.50
C ASN A 139 31.49 -25.88 7.12
N ILE A 140 32.54 -25.54 6.39
CA ILE A 140 33.61 -26.46 5.99
C ILE A 140 34.87 -25.97 6.71
N LYS A 141 35.39 -26.75 7.67
CA LYS A 141 36.52 -26.37 8.53
C LYS A 141 37.65 -27.41 8.40
N PRO A 142 38.93 -26.97 8.44
CA PRO A 142 40.03 -27.93 8.45
C PRO A 142 40.09 -28.71 9.77
N LYS A 143 40.66 -29.91 9.76
CA LYS A 143 40.92 -30.66 10.97
C LYS A 143 41.72 -29.87 11.97
N GLY A 144 41.19 -29.76 13.20
CA GLY A 144 41.82 -29.02 14.29
C GLY A 144 41.76 -27.48 14.16
N GLY A 145 41.03 -26.94 13.15
CA GLY A 145 40.84 -25.50 12.96
C GLY A 145 39.43 -25.04 13.26
N ASP A 146 39.30 -23.83 13.78
CA ASP A 146 38.01 -23.21 14.10
C ASP A 146 37.44 -22.38 12.96
N ASN A 147 38.27 -21.97 11.99
CA ASN A 147 37.91 -21.10 10.90
C ASN A 147 37.41 -21.89 9.70
N GLY A 148 36.22 -21.55 9.20
CA GLY A 148 35.64 -22.19 8.02
C GLY A 148 36.04 -21.54 6.69
N TRP A 149 35.79 -22.24 5.60
CA TRP A 149 35.89 -21.65 4.27
C TRP A 149 35.12 -20.36 4.22
N ASN A 150 35.78 -19.34 3.68
CA ASN A 150 35.21 -18.01 3.48
C ASN A 150 35.34 -17.59 2.02
N ASN A 151 34.23 -17.19 1.45
CA ASN A 151 34.26 -16.53 0.14
C ASN A 151 34.66 -15.08 0.33
N ARG A 152 35.87 -14.72 -0.09
CA ARG A 152 36.48 -13.39 0.10
C ARG A 152 35.99 -12.35 -0.91
N GLY A 153 34.95 -12.64 -1.63
CA GLY A 153 34.45 -11.79 -2.70
C GLY A 153 35.20 -11.98 -3.99
N GLY A 154 34.79 -11.26 -5.01
CA GLY A 154 35.35 -11.30 -6.36
C GLY A 154 34.26 -11.11 -7.40
N ASP A 155 34.66 -10.97 -8.66
CA ASP A 155 33.78 -10.71 -9.78
C ASP A 155 33.09 -11.96 -10.35
N GLY A 156 33.31 -13.13 -9.75
CA GLY A 156 32.74 -14.40 -10.22
C GLY A 156 33.39 -14.97 -11.47
N ASN A 157 34.62 -14.53 -11.81
CA ASN A 157 35.36 -15.01 -12.97
C ASN A 157 36.49 -15.97 -12.60
N GLY A 158 36.55 -16.42 -11.34
CA GLY A 158 37.58 -17.35 -10.84
C GLY A 158 38.83 -16.68 -10.30
N ASN A 159 38.94 -15.37 -10.29
CA ASN A 159 40.12 -14.66 -9.78
C ASN A 159 40.13 -14.51 -8.25
N ALA A 160 38.94 -14.55 -7.60
CA ALA A 160 38.87 -14.47 -6.15
C ALA A 160 39.08 -15.85 -5.52
N THR A 161 39.89 -15.88 -4.48
CA THR A 161 40.23 -17.13 -3.78
C THR A 161 39.32 -17.37 -2.61
N ILE A 162 39.06 -18.64 -2.30
CA ILE A 162 38.42 -19.09 -1.07
C ILE A 162 39.52 -19.18 -0.01
N GLY A 163 39.31 -18.51 1.10
CA GLY A 163 40.18 -18.55 2.26
C GLY A 163 39.51 -19.15 3.47
N GLN A 164 40.07 -18.95 4.67
CA GLN A 164 39.45 -19.31 5.95
C GLN A 164 39.18 -18.07 6.76
N TRP A 165 38.07 -18.09 7.54
CA TRP A 165 37.65 -16.96 8.37
C TRP A 165 36.86 -17.42 9.59
N TYR A 166 37.00 -16.72 10.72
CA TYR A 166 36.39 -17.06 12.00
C TYR A 166 34.87 -16.86 12.10
N GLY A 167 34.27 -16.04 11.26
CA GLY A 167 32.83 -15.68 11.30
C GLY A 167 31.91 -16.76 10.78
N ASN A 168 31.86 -17.94 11.43
CA ASN A 168 31.13 -19.13 10.96
C ASN A 168 29.63 -18.93 10.72
N ASN A 169 29.00 -17.93 11.30
CA ASN A 169 27.59 -17.55 11.07
C ASN A 169 27.40 -16.52 9.94
N GLN A 170 28.46 -16.01 9.36
CA GLN A 170 28.37 -15.07 8.24
C GLN A 170 27.99 -15.81 6.95
N SER A 171 27.23 -15.14 6.08
CA SER A 171 26.77 -15.74 4.82
C SER A 171 27.93 -16.16 3.90
N SER A 172 29.07 -15.48 3.97
CA SER A 172 30.31 -15.80 3.24
C SER A 172 31.03 -17.06 3.75
N ASN A 173 30.68 -17.58 4.96
CA ASN A 173 31.20 -18.83 5.53
C ASN A 173 30.21 -19.98 5.45
N ILE A 174 29.01 -19.74 4.93
CA ILE A 174 27.98 -20.78 4.81
C ILE A 174 27.94 -21.25 3.36
N TRP A 175 28.08 -22.54 3.17
CA TRP A 175 28.14 -23.17 1.88
C TRP A 175 26.99 -24.17 1.69
N TYR A 176 26.36 -24.13 0.53
CA TYR A 176 25.45 -25.15 0.07
C TYR A 176 26.25 -26.21 -0.67
N ILE A 177 26.11 -27.47 -0.25
CA ILE A 177 26.70 -28.62 -0.92
C ILE A 177 25.55 -29.28 -1.69
N ILE A 178 25.58 -29.13 -3.00
CA ILE A 178 24.44 -29.41 -3.88
C ILE A 178 24.83 -30.51 -4.85
N GLU A 179 24.15 -31.64 -4.81
CA GLU A 179 24.21 -32.56 -5.92
C GLU A 179 23.42 -31.97 -7.10
N PRO A 180 24.05 -31.78 -8.27
CA PRO A 180 23.35 -31.18 -9.41
C PRO A 180 22.13 -32.01 -9.82
N VAL A 181 21.03 -31.35 -10.04
CA VAL A 181 19.76 -31.97 -10.41
C VAL A 181 19.51 -31.81 -11.90
N GLU A 182 19.15 -32.91 -12.57
CA GLU A 182 18.73 -32.93 -13.97
C GLU A 182 17.30 -33.47 -14.06
N LEU A 183 16.35 -32.63 -13.67
CA LEU A 183 14.92 -32.89 -13.81
C LEU A 183 14.37 -32.05 -14.96
N ASN A 184 13.96 -32.72 -16.05
CA ASN A 184 13.35 -32.06 -17.21
C ASN A 184 12.17 -32.92 -17.67
N GLY A 185 10.95 -32.39 -17.48
CA GLY A 185 9.74 -33.14 -17.83
C GLY A 185 8.51 -32.72 -17.02
N TYR A 186 7.55 -33.60 -16.97
CA TYR A 186 6.25 -33.38 -16.37
C TYR A 186 6.06 -34.30 -15.18
N TYR A 187 5.94 -33.71 -14.00
CA TYR A 187 5.92 -34.46 -12.74
C TYR A 187 4.73 -34.03 -11.88
N THR A 188 4.22 -35.00 -11.10
CA THR A 188 3.49 -34.65 -9.88
C THR A 188 4.49 -34.44 -8.76
N MET A 189 4.26 -33.45 -7.92
CA MET A 189 5.14 -33.09 -6.81
C MET A 189 4.43 -33.33 -5.49
N ARG A 190 5.03 -34.11 -4.60
CA ARG A 190 4.47 -34.45 -3.29
C ARG A 190 5.52 -34.33 -2.18
N THR A 191 5.05 -34.14 -0.95
CA THR A 191 5.95 -34.19 0.21
C THR A 191 6.38 -35.60 0.53
N LYS A 192 7.49 -35.74 1.28
CA LYS A 192 7.97 -37.03 1.82
C LYS A 192 7.04 -37.58 2.92
N ASP A 193 6.20 -36.75 3.52
CA ASP A 193 5.25 -37.16 4.56
C ASP A 193 4.10 -38.01 3.95
N ASP A 194 4.30 -39.31 3.82
CA ASP A 194 3.32 -40.22 3.27
C ASP A 194 2.03 -40.31 4.10
N ALA A 195 2.08 -39.97 5.39
CA ALA A 195 0.88 -39.96 6.25
C ALA A 195 -0.04 -38.79 5.96
N ARG A 196 0.51 -37.68 5.51
CA ARG A 196 -0.22 -36.47 5.10
C ARG A 196 -0.38 -36.37 3.60
N GLY A 197 0.53 -36.97 2.84
CA GLY A 197 0.54 -37.21 1.40
C GLY A 197 0.08 -36.04 0.50
N PRO A 198 0.30 -34.78 0.84
CA PRO A 198 -0.18 -33.73 -0.03
C PRO A 198 0.63 -33.69 -1.32
N TYR A 199 -0.09 -33.83 -2.41
CA TYR A 199 0.39 -33.41 -3.72
C TYR A 199 0.23 -31.92 -3.85
N LEU A 200 1.22 -31.25 -4.37
CA LEU A 200 1.18 -29.81 -4.59
C LEU A 200 0.43 -29.46 -5.88
N TYR A 201 -0.48 -28.52 -5.77
CA TYR A 201 -1.24 -28.01 -6.91
C TYR A 201 -1.45 -26.51 -6.81
N ASN A 202 -1.62 -25.85 -7.93
CA ASN A 202 -2.14 -24.50 -8.04
C ASN A 202 -3.52 -24.52 -8.68
N ASP A 203 -4.34 -23.55 -8.28
CA ASP A 203 -5.62 -23.26 -8.90
C ASP A 203 -5.70 -21.73 -9.07
N PHE A 204 -5.49 -21.22 -10.28
CA PHE A 204 -5.44 -19.79 -10.54
C PHE A 204 -6.78 -19.07 -10.34
N SER A 205 -7.88 -19.83 -10.19
CA SER A 205 -9.19 -19.26 -9.90
C SER A 205 -9.35 -18.81 -8.44
N GLN A 206 -8.40 -19.18 -7.56
CA GLN A 206 -8.43 -18.83 -6.14
C GLN A 206 -7.45 -17.70 -5.81
N ASP A 207 -6.18 -18.00 -5.83
CA ASP A 207 -5.05 -17.08 -5.66
C ASP A 207 -3.80 -17.75 -6.25
N ASN A 208 -2.68 -17.04 -6.33
CA ASN A 208 -1.44 -17.62 -6.86
C ASN A 208 -0.66 -18.43 -5.80
N VAL A 209 -1.35 -19.00 -4.82
CA VAL A 209 -0.73 -19.77 -3.74
C VAL A 209 -0.86 -21.26 -4.00
N THR A 210 0.27 -21.96 -4.01
CA THR A 210 0.33 -23.42 -4.08
C THR A 210 -0.30 -24.05 -2.84
N ARG A 211 -1.04 -25.12 -3.04
CA ARG A 211 -1.73 -25.86 -1.97
C ARG A 211 -1.37 -27.32 -1.98
N GLY A 212 -1.48 -27.92 -0.81
CA GLY A 212 -1.42 -29.38 -0.68
C GLY A 212 -2.80 -30.01 -0.81
N GLY A 213 -2.89 -31.14 -1.48
CA GLY A 213 -4.15 -31.89 -1.63
C GLY A 213 -3.92 -33.34 -1.98
N GLN A 214 -5.00 -34.14 -1.92
CA GLN A 214 -4.96 -35.52 -2.39
C GLN A 214 -4.94 -35.56 -3.92
N LEU A 215 -4.14 -36.44 -4.49
CA LEU A 215 -4.13 -36.65 -5.93
C LEU A 215 -5.47 -37.30 -6.34
N PRO A 216 -6.22 -36.71 -7.27
CA PRO A 216 -7.45 -37.29 -7.78
C PRO A 216 -7.14 -38.57 -8.60
N SER A 217 -8.10 -39.48 -8.71
CA SER A 217 -7.97 -40.71 -9.50
C SER A 217 -7.62 -40.43 -10.99
N THR A 218 -8.11 -39.33 -11.52
CA THR A 218 -7.69 -38.78 -12.82
C THR A 218 -6.90 -37.51 -12.51
N VAL A 219 -5.61 -37.55 -12.79
CA VAL A 219 -4.71 -36.44 -12.51
C VAL A 219 -5.02 -35.28 -13.43
N SER A 220 -5.50 -34.17 -12.87
CA SER A 220 -5.72 -32.95 -13.63
C SER A 220 -4.44 -32.14 -13.78
N ASN A 221 -4.39 -31.32 -14.82
CA ASN A 221 -3.23 -30.49 -15.16
C ASN A 221 -2.76 -29.58 -14.03
N LYS A 222 -3.63 -29.15 -13.11
CA LYS A 222 -3.25 -28.34 -11.96
C LYS A 222 -2.33 -29.03 -10.94
N TYR A 223 -2.25 -30.35 -10.94
CA TYR A 223 -1.34 -31.16 -10.10
C TYR A 223 -0.03 -31.50 -10.80
N VAL A 224 0.08 -31.24 -12.09
CA VAL A 224 1.27 -31.60 -12.87
C VAL A 224 2.12 -30.35 -13.09
N TRP A 225 3.39 -30.49 -12.86
CA TRP A 225 4.39 -29.46 -12.97
C TRP A 225 5.34 -29.74 -14.13
N HIS A 226 5.49 -28.80 -15.03
CA HIS A 226 6.62 -28.78 -15.97
C HIS A 226 7.83 -28.31 -15.20
N VAL A 227 8.78 -29.20 -15.02
CA VAL A 227 10.00 -28.97 -14.27
C VAL A 227 11.17 -28.86 -15.23
N THR A 228 12.00 -27.83 -15.07
CA THR A 228 13.19 -27.61 -15.87
C THR A 228 14.34 -27.27 -14.95
N SER A 229 15.44 -28.01 -15.08
CA SER A 229 16.69 -27.74 -14.35
C SER A 229 17.47 -26.62 -15.02
N SER A 230 18.09 -25.75 -14.20
CA SER A 230 19.11 -24.83 -14.67
C SER A 230 20.33 -25.57 -15.25
N ALA A 231 21.09 -24.91 -16.09
CA ALA A 231 22.34 -25.49 -16.64
C ALA A 231 23.34 -25.91 -15.56
N ASN A 232 23.31 -25.24 -14.40
CA ASN A 232 24.16 -25.57 -13.25
C ASN A 232 23.60 -26.73 -12.41
N GLY A 233 22.32 -27.12 -12.58
CA GLY A 233 21.66 -28.13 -11.77
C GLY A 233 21.39 -27.70 -10.32
N ASP A 234 21.50 -26.42 -10.01
CA ASP A 234 21.30 -25.85 -8.67
C ASP A 234 19.92 -25.22 -8.49
N LYS A 235 19.16 -25.08 -9.57
CA LYS A 235 17.83 -24.45 -9.58
C LYS A 235 16.85 -25.24 -10.42
N LEU A 236 15.58 -25.17 -10.03
CA LEU A 236 14.44 -25.64 -10.82
C LEU A 236 13.49 -24.51 -11.13
N THR A 237 12.96 -24.51 -12.34
CA THR A 237 11.77 -23.78 -12.73
C THR A 237 10.57 -24.71 -12.69
N LEU A 238 9.48 -24.29 -12.07
CA LEU A 238 8.27 -25.10 -11.92
C LEU A 238 7.07 -24.28 -12.41
N VAL A 239 6.45 -24.76 -13.47
CA VAL A 239 5.19 -24.21 -14.02
C VAL A 239 4.17 -25.31 -14.02
N ASN A 240 3.01 -25.12 -13.35
CA ASN A 240 1.99 -26.15 -13.36
C ASN A 240 1.19 -26.18 -14.69
N GLY A 241 0.37 -27.21 -14.89
CA GLY A 241 -0.41 -27.33 -16.12
C GLY A 241 -1.42 -26.22 -16.38
N GLU A 242 -1.79 -25.45 -15.36
CA GLU A 242 -2.59 -24.25 -15.54
C GLU A 242 -1.77 -23.02 -16.01
N GLY A 243 -0.43 -23.15 -16.11
CA GLY A 243 0.46 -22.05 -16.51
C GLY A 243 0.80 -21.10 -15.36
N THR A 244 0.77 -21.58 -14.12
CA THR A 244 1.12 -20.80 -12.94
C THR A 244 2.42 -21.25 -12.32
N LEU A 245 3.18 -20.30 -11.77
CA LEU A 245 4.38 -20.56 -11.00
C LEU A 245 4.05 -21.07 -9.60
N LEU A 246 4.99 -21.73 -8.96
CA LEU A 246 4.87 -22.08 -7.55
C LEU A 246 4.77 -20.80 -6.71
N GLY A 247 3.74 -20.70 -5.90
CA GLY A 247 3.45 -19.52 -5.06
C GLY A 247 3.31 -19.89 -3.58
N THR A 248 3.64 -18.94 -2.69
CA THR A 248 3.50 -19.11 -1.24
C THR A 248 2.67 -18.00 -0.62
N SER A 249 2.07 -18.29 0.52
CA SER A 249 1.17 -17.36 1.24
C SER A 249 1.87 -16.12 1.79
N ASN A 250 3.19 -16.15 1.96
CA ASN A 250 3.95 -15.09 2.63
C ASN A 250 5.09 -14.49 1.79
N SER A 251 5.39 -15.04 0.61
CA SER A 251 6.52 -14.58 -0.21
C SER A 251 6.21 -14.41 -1.69
N GLY A 252 4.96 -14.61 -2.11
CA GLY A 252 4.56 -14.48 -3.52
C GLY A 252 4.94 -15.70 -4.37
N THR A 253 5.18 -15.48 -5.67
CA THR A 253 5.52 -16.53 -6.65
C THR A 253 7.02 -16.59 -6.92
N PHE A 254 7.51 -17.78 -7.30
CA PHE A 254 8.92 -18.03 -7.60
C PHE A 254 9.07 -18.47 -9.05
N GLU A 255 9.88 -17.76 -9.82
CA GLU A 255 10.26 -18.16 -11.18
C GLU A 255 11.26 -19.32 -11.12
N THR A 256 12.20 -19.28 -10.18
CA THR A 256 13.19 -20.33 -9.95
C THR A 256 13.39 -20.58 -8.47
N LEU A 257 13.61 -21.84 -8.12
CA LEU A 257 13.88 -22.29 -6.75
C LEU A 257 15.26 -22.95 -6.69
N GLU A 258 16.04 -22.58 -5.69
CA GLU A 258 17.29 -23.29 -5.38
C GLU A 258 16.95 -24.62 -4.73
N ILE A 259 17.61 -25.70 -5.18
CA ILE A 259 17.28 -27.06 -4.80
C ILE A 259 18.54 -27.86 -4.42
N ALA A 260 18.41 -28.70 -3.44
CA ALA A 260 19.41 -29.72 -3.07
C ALA A 260 18.75 -31.09 -3.00
N TRP A 261 19.46 -32.11 -3.50
CA TRP A 261 19.04 -33.50 -3.40
C TRP A 261 19.39 -34.08 -2.02
N ASN A 262 18.49 -34.91 -1.46
CA ASN A 262 18.71 -35.59 -0.22
C ASN A 262 17.99 -36.95 -0.25
N ASP A 263 18.74 -38.02 -0.57
CA ASP A 263 18.30 -39.43 -0.54
C ASP A 263 16.92 -39.66 -1.20
N GLY A 264 16.80 -39.34 -2.47
CA GLY A 264 15.55 -39.49 -3.25
C GLY A 264 14.49 -38.44 -2.99
N THR A 265 14.83 -37.40 -2.20
CA THR A 265 14.00 -36.23 -1.97
C THR A 265 14.78 -34.97 -2.22
N TYR A 266 14.06 -33.85 -2.35
CA TYR A 266 14.64 -32.55 -2.68
C TYR A 266 14.23 -31.50 -1.65
N HIS A 267 15.16 -30.64 -1.28
CA HIS A 267 14.92 -29.44 -0.49
C HIS A 267 14.94 -28.20 -1.35
N PHE A 268 14.05 -27.28 -1.08
CA PHE A 268 14.13 -25.91 -1.58
C PHE A 268 14.76 -25.03 -0.50
N PHE A 269 16.06 -24.77 -0.59
CA PHE A 269 16.81 -24.20 0.52
C PHE A 269 16.91 -22.67 0.55
N SER A 270 16.69 -21.98 -0.56
CA SER A 270 16.73 -20.52 -0.57
C SER A 270 15.50 -19.89 0.13
N ASN A 271 14.36 -20.58 0.09
CA ASN A 271 13.09 -20.10 0.62
C ASN A 271 12.40 -21.07 1.58
N GLN A 272 13.04 -22.18 1.91
CA GLN A 272 12.52 -23.22 2.82
C GLN A 272 11.01 -23.45 2.65
N LEU A 273 10.64 -24.00 1.50
CA LEU A 273 9.25 -24.25 1.16
C LEU A 273 8.65 -25.28 2.13
N ASP A 274 7.59 -24.90 2.80
CA ASP A 274 6.78 -25.75 3.67
C ASP A 274 5.42 -25.99 3.02
N ALA A 275 5.12 -27.26 2.73
CA ALA A 275 3.82 -27.66 2.19
C ALA A 275 2.73 -27.82 3.28
N GLY A 276 3.10 -27.66 4.56
CA GLY A 276 2.21 -27.67 5.71
C GLY A 276 1.63 -28.99 6.16
N ASN A 277 0.59 -28.94 7.01
CA ASN A 277 0.09 -30.13 7.73
C ASN A 277 -0.99 -30.92 7.02
N GLY A 278 -1.03 -30.95 5.68
CA GLY A 278 -1.82 -31.92 4.93
C GLY A 278 -3.34 -31.76 4.95
N ASN A 279 -3.87 -30.64 5.39
CA ASN A 279 -5.27 -30.29 5.17
C ASN A 279 -5.49 -29.86 3.73
N ALA A 280 -6.58 -30.27 3.09
CA ALA A 280 -6.97 -29.89 1.72
C ALA A 280 -7.08 -28.37 1.47
N SER A 281 -7.03 -27.55 2.50
CA SER A 281 -7.03 -26.09 2.47
C SER A 281 -5.67 -25.48 2.79
N TYR A 282 -4.62 -26.29 2.95
CA TYR A 282 -3.32 -25.79 3.36
C TYR A 282 -2.61 -25.05 2.23
N LYS A 283 -2.11 -23.87 2.54
CA LYS A 283 -1.34 -23.03 1.61
C LYS A 283 0.16 -23.25 1.86
N ALA A 284 0.92 -23.43 0.80
CA ALA A 284 2.37 -23.45 0.89
C ALA A 284 2.87 -22.12 1.48
N SER A 285 3.87 -22.19 2.33
CA SER A 285 4.50 -21.04 2.97
C SER A 285 6.02 -21.16 2.93
N THR A 286 6.71 -20.06 3.21
CA THR A 286 8.16 -20.10 3.45
C THR A 286 8.42 -19.92 4.93
N TRP A 287 9.30 -20.73 5.48
CA TRP A 287 9.68 -20.67 6.89
C TRP A 287 11.06 -20.03 7.06
N GLY A 288 11.20 -19.19 8.07
CA GLY A 288 12.44 -18.48 8.36
C GLY A 288 13.46 -19.24 9.19
N SER A 289 13.20 -20.51 9.59
CA SER A 289 14.11 -21.29 10.43
C SER A 289 14.27 -22.72 9.95
N ALA A 290 15.50 -23.17 10.02
CA ALA A 290 16.09 -24.35 9.44
C ALA A 290 15.65 -25.67 10.11
N ASN A 291 14.42 -26.12 9.94
CA ASN A 291 14.08 -27.52 10.19
C ASN A 291 14.15 -28.29 8.86
N LYS A 292 15.38 -28.54 8.40
CA LYS A 292 15.69 -29.22 7.13
C LYS A 292 15.20 -30.66 7.04
N ASP A 293 14.69 -31.23 8.12
CA ASP A 293 14.41 -32.65 8.28
C ASP A 293 12.93 -32.92 8.50
N LEU A 294 12.05 -31.93 8.42
CA LEU A 294 10.63 -32.19 8.49
C LEU A 294 10.18 -32.82 7.17
N ALA A 295 9.45 -33.91 7.25
CA ALA A 295 8.95 -34.63 6.07
C ALA A 295 8.10 -33.76 5.13
N GLN A 296 7.57 -32.65 5.64
CA GLN A 296 6.82 -31.64 4.90
C GLN A 296 7.70 -30.68 4.08
N ASP A 297 9.00 -30.59 4.38
CA ASP A 297 9.98 -29.72 3.69
C ASP A 297 10.80 -30.50 2.64
N LEU A 298 10.55 -31.80 2.53
CA LEU A 298 11.18 -32.71 1.59
C LEU A 298 10.18 -33.09 0.50
N PHE A 299 10.58 -32.98 -0.75
CA PHE A 299 9.71 -33.18 -1.90
C PHE A 299 10.18 -34.35 -2.77
N ARG A 300 9.24 -35.05 -3.38
CA ARG A 300 9.45 -36.06 -4.42
C ARG A 300 8.77 -35.63 -5.69
N PHE A 301 9.39 -35.95 -6.82
CA PHE A 301 8.86 -35.75 -8.15
C PHE A 301 8.58 -37.12 -8.78
N ASP A 302 7.31 -37.40 -9.02
CA ASP A 302 6.89 -38.63 -9.68
C ASP A 302 6.47 -38.31 -11.13
N ASP A 303 6.96 -39.07 -12.11
CA ASP A 303 6.63 -38.87 -13.52
C ASP A 303 5.10 -38.88 -13.74
N ALA A 304 4.56 -37.83 -14.31
CA ALA A 304 3.14 -37.70 -14.60
C ALA A 304 2.66 -38.57 -15.78
N SER A 305 3.59 -39.21 -16.49
CA SER A 305 3.32 -40.08 -17.66
C SER A 305 2.48 -39.37 -18.75
N TYR A 306 2.73 -38.09 -18.99
CA TYR A 306 2.08 -37.31 -20.05
C TYR A 306 2.63 -37.74 -21.43
N THR A 307 1.76 -38.32 -22.26
CA THR A 307 2.16 -38.88 -23.57
C THR A 307 1.68 -38.05 -24.75
N SER A 308 0.68 -37.22 -24.55
CA SER A 308 0.02 -36.42 -25.60
C SER A 308 -0.17 -34.98 -25.15
N LEU A 309 0.94 -34.27 -25.07
CA LEU A 309 1.01 -32.91 -24.55
C LEU A 309 0.57 -31.88 -25.56
N TYR A 310 -0.36 -31.00 -25.14
CA TYR A 310 -0.75 -29.75 -25.83
C TYR A 310 -0.44 -28.56 -24.95
N THR A 311 0.44 -27.68 -25.41
CA THR A 311 0.80 -26.45 -24.71
C THR A 311 -0.16 -25.33 -25.06
N VAL A 312 -0.33 -24.36 -24.14
CA VAL A 312 -1.17 -23.17 -24.35
C VAL A 312 -0.32 -21.94 -24.56
N ASN A 313 -0.61 -21.21 -25.63
CA ASN A 313 -0.07 -19.88 -25.92
C ASN A 313 -1.22 -18.89 -25.92
N CYS A 314 -1.28 -18.02 -24.91
CA CYS A 314 -2.29 -16.99 -24.77
C CYS A 314 -1.60 -15.61 -24.81
N ASN A 315 -2.03 -14.73 -25.72
CA ASN A 315 -1.44 -13.40 -25.89
C ASN A 315 -1.93 -12.36 -24.87
N ASN A 316 -2.82 -12.73 -23.96
CA ASN A 316 -3.31 -11.87 -22.89
C ASN A 316 -3.06 -12.54 -21.52
N ALA A 317 -2.43 -11.79 -20.58
CA ALA A 317 -2.06 -12.33 -19.26
C ALA A 317 -3.27 -12.74 -18.40
N ASP A 318 -4.42 -12.08 -18.59
CA ASP A 318 -5.67 -12.40 -17.88
C ASP A 318 -6.52 -13.45 -18.59
N GLY A 319 -6.11 -13.83 -19.81
CA GLY A 319 -6.77 -14.82 -20.64
C GLY A 319 -6.41 -16.24 -20.20
N TYR A 320 -7.31 -17.16 -20.51
CA TYR A 320 -7.09 -18.60 -20.42
C TYR A 320 -8.04 -19.35 -21.34
N VAL A 321 -7.78 -20.62 -21.51
CA VAL A 321 -8.66 -21.54 -22.24
C VAL A 321 -9.12 -22.65 -21.30
N THR A 322 -10.38 -23.06 -21.46
CA THR A 322 -10.96 -24.23 -20.80
C THR A 322 -11.05 -25.37 -21.81
N TYR A 323 -10.54 -26.54 -21.45
CA TYR A 323 -10.79 -27.78 -22.20
C TYR A 323 -12.14 -28.33 -21.77
N ASN A 324 -13.13 -28.30 -22.67
CA ASN A 324 -14.53 -28.52 -22.34
C ASN A 324 -14.83 -29.94 -21.84
N THR A 325 -14.04 -30.94 -22.29
CA THR A 325 -14.22 -32.36 -21.92
C THR A 325 -13.95 -32.62 -20.45
N THR A 326 -12.91 -31.98 -19.88
CA THR A 326 -12.47 -32.17 -18.49
C THR A 326 -12.74 -30.98 -17.61
N SER A 327 -13.12 -29.84 -18.19
CA SER A 327 -13.22 -28.53 -17.51
C SER A 327 -11.88 -28.02 -16.95
N GLU A 328 -10.77 -28.62 -17.35
CA GLU A 328 -9.44 -28.13 -17.04
C GLU A 328 -9.17 -26.79 -17.71
N LYS A 329 -8.37 -25.95 -17.07
CA LYS A 329 -8.05 -24.61 -17.55
C LYS A 329 -6.56 -24.46 -17.71
N ALA A 330 -6.13 -23.61 -18.64
CA ALA A 330 -4.73 -23.24 -18.79
C ALA A 330 -4.57 -21.81 -19.32
N LYS A 331 -3.64 -21.07 -18.71
CA LYS A 331 -3.14 -19.77 -19.17
C LYS A 331 -1.95 -19.96 -20.12
N ASN A 332 -1.34 -18.85 -20.51
CA ASN A 332 -0.09 -18.87 -21.26
C ASN A 332 0.97 -19.70 -20.52
N GLY A 333 1.64 -20.60 -21.20
CA GLY A 333 2.64 -21.52 -20.64
C GLY A 333 2.05 -22.76 -19.95
N GLY A 334 0.73 -22.86 -19.79
CA GLY A 334 0.06 -24.07 -19.31
C GLY A 334 -0.05 -25.16 -20.37
N PHE A 335 -0.60 -26.31 -20.00
CA PHE A 335 -0.66 -27.48 -20.89
C PHE A 335 -1.79 -28.45 -20.50
N PHE A 336 -2.16 -29.29 -21.43
CA PHE A 336 -3.10 -30.39 -21.27
C PHE A 336 -2.49 -31.71 -21.76
N ASN A 337 -2.95 -32.83 -21.21
CA ASN A 337 -2.68 -34.17 -21.74
C ASN A 337 -3.94 -34.69 -22.48
N ILE A 338 -3.93 -34.67 -23.79
CA ILE A 338 -5.10 -34.99 -24.62
C ILE A 338 -4.75 -36.15 -25.58
N ALA A 339 -5.26 -37.33 -25.27
CA ALA A 339 -4.93 -38.55 -26.00
C ALA A 339 -5.44 -38.57 -27.44
N THR A 340 -6.57 -37.90 -27.73
CA THR A 340 -7.14 -37.80 -29.09
C THR A 340 -6.94 -36.38 -29.58
N ALA A 341 -6.43 -36.21 -30.80
CA ALA A 341 -6.19 -34.90 -31.39
C ALA A 341 -7.43 -34.00 -31.29
N PRO A 342 -7.36 -32.87 -30.58
CA PRO A 342 -8.51 -32.00 -30.32
C PRO A 342 -8.79 -31.11 -31.50
N THR A 343 -10.03 -30.59 -31.55
CA THR A 343 -10.47 -29.53 -32.45
C THR A 343 -10.61 -28.22 -31.72
N THR A 344 -10.70 -27.10 -32.43
CA THR A 344 -10.93 -25.79 -31.77
C THR A 344 -12.24 -25.72 -30.99
N GLY A 345 -13.26 -26.53 -31.38
CA GLY A 345 -14.54 -26.63 -30.66
C GLY A 345 -14.46 -27.30 -29.29
N ASP A 346 -13.36 -27.99 -28.99
CA ASP A 346 -13.13 -28.64 -27.71
C ASP A 346 -12.65 -27.62 -26.64
N PHE A 347 -12.46 -26.37 -27.04
CA PHE A 347 -11.92 -25.33 -26.15
C PHE A 347 -12.82 -24.10 -26.10
N THR A 348 -12.92 -23.51 -24.93
CA THR A 348 -13.59 -22.22 -24.70
C THR A 348 -12.62 -21.23 -24.12
N ALA A 349 -12.35 -20.12 -24.82
CA ALA A 349 -11.56 -19.02 -24.29
C ALA A 349 -12.37 -18.24 -23.24
N LYS A 350 -11.69 -17.75 -22.20
CA LYS A 350 -12.29 -16.84 -21.21
C LYS A 350 -12.76 -15.57 -21.91
N GLU A 351 -13.98 -15.14 -21.63
CA GLU A 351 -14.43 -13.81 -22.04
C GLU A 351 -13.72 -12.71 -21.25
N LEU A 352 -13.15 -11.74 -21.96
CA LEU A 352 -12.54 -10.55 -21.40
C LEU A 352 -13.23 -9.30 -21.95
N GLU A 353 -13.61 -8.39 -21.06
CA GLU A 353 -14.27 -7.15 -21.48
C GLU A 353 -13.34 -6.33 -22.39
N GLY A 354 -13.82 -5.94 -23.54
CA GLY A 354 -13.05 -5.18 -24.53
C GLY A 354 -12.29 -6.03 -25.55
N TYR A 355 -12.40 -7.35 -25.50
CA TYR A 355 -11.71 -8.25 -26.42
C TYR A 355 -12.65 -9.23 -27.12
N ASP A 356 -12.30 -9.54 -28.36
CA ASP A 356 -12.74 -10.74 -29.06
C ASP A 356 -11.68 -11.82 -28.88
N ALA A 357 -12.08 -13.05 -28.54
CA ALA A 357 -11.19 -14.18 -28.35
C ALA A 357 -11.34 -15.20 -29.46
N ALA A 358 -10.23 -15.68 -30.04
CA ALA A 358 -10.19 -16.74 -31.01
C ALA A 358 -9.25 -17.86 -30.58
N VAL A 359 -9.71 -19.11 -30.66
CA VAL A 359 -8.89 -20.30 -30.41
C VAL A 359 -8.47 -20.91 -31.77
N SER A 360 -7.18 -21.22 -31.87
CA SER A 360 -6.62 -21.98 -32.99
C SER A 360 -5.66 -23.05 -32.48
N ILE A 361 -5.38 -24.08 -33.28
CA ILE A 361 -4.43 -25.15 -32.93
C ILE A 361 -3.38 -25.23 -34.01
N GLU A 362 -2.12 -25.09 -33.65
CA GLU A 362 -0.97 -25.21 -34.54
C GLU A 362 -0.03 -26.29 -33.99
N GLY A 363 -0.01 -27.45 -34.66
CA GLY A 363 0.70 -28.62 -34.14
C GLY A 363 0.14 -29.01 -32.76
N ASN A 364 0.99 -29.06 -31.77
CA ASN A 364 0.59 -29.33 -30.38
C ASN A 364 0.45 -28.04 -29.52
N THR A 365 0.23 -26.90 -30.16
CA THR A 365 0.03 -25.63 -29.45
C THR A 365 -1.39 -25.12 -29.67
N ILE A 366 -2.11 -24.92 -28.56
CA ILE A 366 -3.40 -24.25 -28.51
C ILE A 366 -3.12 -22.76 -28.36
N LYS A 367 -3.45 -21.98 -29.39
CA LYS A 367 -3.30 -20.52 -29.37
C LYS A 367 -4.62 -19.87 -29.02
N VAL A 368 -4.57 -18.96 -28.06
CA VAL A 368 -5.71 -18.14 -27.66
C VAL A 368 -5.37 -16.69 -27.96
N ASN A 369 -5.96 -16.16 -29.02
CA ASN A 369 -5.70 -14.81 -29.50
C ASN A 369 -6.83 -13.88 -29.07
N TYR A 370 -6.49 -12.91 -28.22
CA TYR A 370 -7.35 -11.79 -27.85
C TYR A 370 -7.00 -10.59 -28.72
N THR A 371 -8.01 -10.05 -29.36
CA THR A 371 -7.91 -8.81 -30.15
C THR A 371 -8.91 -7.79 -29.59
N TYR A 372 -8.57 -6.51 -29.62
CA TYR A 372 -9.49 -5.49 -29.12
C TYR A 372 -10.78 -5.44 -29.93
N ASN A 373 -11.93 -5.50 -29.24
CA ASN A 373 -13.23 -5.25 -29.83
C ASN A 373 -13.49 -3.74 -29.90
N LEU A 374 -13.43 -3.17 -31.12
CA LEU A 374 -13.52 -1.72 -31.32
C LEU A 374 -14.79 -1.10 -30.72
N ALA A 375 -15.94 -1.75 -30.89
CA ALA A 375 -17.20 -1.21 -30.37
C ALA A 375 -17.21 -1.15 -28.84
N THR A 376 -16.73 -2.23 -28.20
CA THR A 376 -16.66 -2.30 -26.75
C THR A 376 -15.63 -1.32 -26.18
N ILE A 377 -14.45 -1.21 -26.79
CA ILE A 377 -13.41 -0.26 -26.33
C ILE A 377 -13.90 1.19 -26.45
N LYS A 378 -14.58 1.55 -27.56
CA LYS A 378 -15.21 2.87 -27.69
C LYS A 378 -16.27 3.13 -26.63
N ARG A 379 -17.12 2.15 -26.33
CA ARG A 379 -18.09 2.27 -25.24
C ARG A 379 -17.40 2.51 -23.90
N LEU A 380 -16.40 1.70 -23.55
CA LEU A 380 -15.65 1.83 -22.30
C LEU A 380 -14.93 3.19 -22.18
N ALA A 381 -14.38 3.69 -23.30
CA ALA A 381 -13.74 5.00 -23.34
C ALA A 381 -14.75 6.12 -23.12
N ASN A 382 -15.90 6.08 -23.78
CA ASN A 382 -16.97 7.06 -23.61
C ASN A 382 -17.57 7.02 -22.19
N ASP A 383 -17.78 5.82 -21.64
CA ASP A 383 -18.26 5.63 -20.28
C ASP A 383 -17.27 6.21 -19.25
N ALA A 384 -15.96 6.07 -19.49
CA ALA A 384 -14.94 6.66 -18.66
C ALA A 384 -14.89 8.21 -18.79
N LEU A 385 -14.98 8.74 -20.02
CA LEU A 385 -15.01 10.18 -20.29
C LEU A 385 -16.27 10.88 -19.77
N ALA A 386 -17.39 10.15 -19.66
CA ALA A 386 -18.63 10.69 -19.09
C ALA A 386 -18.53 10.92 -17.57
N LYS A 387 -17.59 10.25 -16.91
CA LYS A 387 -17.34 10.41 -15.47
C LYS A 387 -16.48 11.63 -15.22
N THR A 388 -16.97 12.53 -14.38
CA THR A 388 -16.30 13.79 -14.02
C THR A 388 -16.47 14.07 -12.54
N GLY A 389 -15.72 15.05 -12.03
CA GLY A 389 -15.77 15.47 -10.63
C GLY A 389 -14.61 14.93 -9.81
N VAL A 390 -14.75 14.99 -8.51
CA VAL A 390 -13.69 14.64 -7.57
C VAL A 390 -13.27 13.18 -7.74
N GLY A 391 -11.95 12.97 -7.83
CA GLY A 391 -11.35 11.64 -8.06
C GLY A 391 -11.09 11.29 -9.52
N TYR A 392 -11.66 12.02 -10.47
CA TYR A 392 -11.43 11.83 -11.90
C TYR A 392 -10.43 12.86 -12.45
N PRO A 393 -9.68 12.52 -13.53
CA PRO A 393 -8.82 13.50 -14.18
C PRO A 393 -9.62 14.72 -14.65
N THR A 394 -9.05 15.90 -14.49
CA THR A 394 -9.66 17.17 -14.89
C THR A 394 -9.91 17.22 -16.40
N THR A 395 -10.77 18.13 -16.85
CA THR A 395 -11.12 18.22 -18.27
C THR A 395 -9.95 18.60 -19.17
N ASP A 396 -8.96 19.28 -18.63
CA ASP A 396 -7.70 19.70 -19.27
C ASP A 396 -6.52 18.74 -19.03
N ALA A 397 -6.72 17.65 -18.27
CA ALA A 397 -5.70 16.61 -18.09
C ALA A 397 -5.22 16.07 -19.44
N ALA A 398 -3.89 16.00 -19.62
CA ALA A 398 -3.29 15.56 -20.87
C ALA A 398 -3.77 14.16 -21.30
N THR A 399 -3.95 13.24 -20.36
CA THR A 399 -4.45 11.89 -20.59
C THR A 399 -5.91 11.89 -21.04
N ARG A 400 -6.75 12.77 -20.48
CA ARG A 400 -8.14 12.94 -20.92
C ARG A 400 -8.20 13.50 -22.33
N VAL A 401 -7.43 14.55 -22.63
CA VAL A 401 -7.36 15.17 -23.97
C VAL A 401 -6.90 14.15 -25.01
N ALA A 402 -5.87 13.34 -24.67
CA ALA A 402 -5.39 12.27 -25.55
C ALA A 402 -6.49 11.26 -25.87
N LEU A 403 -7.25 10.80 -24.86
CA LEU A 403 -8.37 9.87 -25.07
C LEU A 403 -9.50 10.48 -25.93
N VAL A 404 -9.87 11.73 -25.66
CA VAL A 404 -10.89 12.45 -26.47
C VAL A 404 -10.49 12.52 -27.94
N ASN A 405 -9.20 12.74 -28.22
CA ASN A 405 -8.71 12.87 -29.59
C ASN A 405 -8.75 11.56 -30.39
N VAL A 406 -8.63 10.41 -29.72
CA VAL A 406 -8.56 9.09 -30.39
C VAL A 406 -9.85 8.28 -30.31
N VAL A 407 -10.78 8.60 -29.42
CA VAL A 407 -11.98 7.76 -29.17
C VAL A 407 -12.88 7.56 -30.42
N ALA A 408 -12.82 8.50 -31.35
CA ALA A 408 -13.57 8.42 -32.63
C ALA A 408 -12.88 7.54 -33.69
N ASP A 409 -11.59 7.25 -33.53
CA ASP A 409 -10.77 6.52 -34.51
C ASP A 409 -11.20 5.07 -34.67
N THR A 410 -10.63 4.39 -35.69
CA THR A 410 -10.86 2.97 -35.94
C THR A 410 -9.77 2.07 -35.36
N ASP A 411 -8.72 2.62 -34.79
CA ASP A 411 -7.63 1.88 -34.14
C ASP A 411 -8.02 1.58 -32.68
N ALA A 412 -8.54 0.38 -32.45
CA ALA A 412 -8.95 -0.09 -31.14
C ALA A 412 -7.79 -0.16 -30.13
N ALA A 413 -6.56 -0.45 -30.59
CA ALA A 413 -5.39 -0.54 -29.73
C ALA A 413 -4.95 0.85 -29.25
N ALA A 414 -4.98 1.85 -30.12
CA ALA A 414 -4.70 3.23 -29.75
C ALA A 414 -5.71 3.76 -28.73
N ILE A 415 -7.01 3.47 -28.93
CA ILE A 415 -8.07 3.85 -27.98
C ILE A 415 -7.88 3.15 -26.65
N ALA A 416 -7.58 1.84 -26.63
CA ALA A 416 -7.35 1.08 -25.41
C ALA A 416 -6.15 1.62 -24.63
N THR A 417 -5.04 1.91 -25.31
CA THR A 417 -3.84 2.51 -24.68
C THR A 417 -4.12 3.87 -24.06
N ALA A 418 -4.86 4.73 -24.76
CA ALA A 418 -5.24 6.04 -24.24
C ALA A 418 -6.24 5.92 -23.06
N LEU A 419 -7.16 4.95 -23.11
CA LEU A 419 -8.09 4.67 -22.02
C LEU A 419 -7.35 4.19 -20.76
N ASP A 420 -6.37 3.31 -20.91
CA ASP A 420 -5.54 2.84 -19.79
C ASP A 420 -4.71 3.98 -19.20
N ALA A 421 -4.10 4.82 -20.04
CA ALA A 421 -3.37 6.00 -19.58
C ALA A 421 -4.30 6.97 -18.80
N TYR A 422 -5.52 7.18 -19.28
CA TYR A 422 -6.52 8.03 -18.64
C TYR A 422 -6.96 7.44 -17.28
N LYS A 423 -7.26 6.16 -17.20
CA LYS A 423 -7.67 5.49 -15.95
C LYS A 423 -6.55 5.44 -14.92
N ASN A 424 -5.31 5.37 -15.37
CA ASN A 424 -4.13 5.32 -14.52
C ASN A 424 -3.52 6.70 -14.19
N ASP A 425 -4.12 7.79 -14.69
CA ASP A 425 -3.72 9.14 -14.27
C ASP A 425 -4.12 9.37 -12.82
N LYS A 426 -3.12 9.45 -11.95
CA LYS A 426 -3.26 9.67 -10.50
C LYS A 426 -2.78 11.07 -10.09
N THR A 427 -2.33 11.88 -11.04
CA THR A 427 -1.72 13.19 -10.78
C THR A 427 -2.58 14.37 -11.21
N SER A 428 -3.38 14.20 -12.28
CA SER A 428 -4.20 15.26 -12.86
C SER A 428 -5.67 15.16 -12.43
N ILE A 429 -5.94 14.59 -11.27
CA ILE A 429 -7.30 14.35 -10.76
C ILE A 429 -7.87 15.60 -10.07
N GLN A 430 -9.19 15.78 -10.19
CA GLN A 430 -9.90 16.78 -9.42
C GLN A 430 -9.93 16.38 -7.94
N MET A 431 -9.40 17.25 -7.10
CA MET A 431 -9.38 17.09 -5.64
C MET A 431 -10.62 17.76 -5.03
N PRO A 432 -10.99 17.41 -3.77
CA PRO A 432 -12.04 18.15 -3.05
C PRO A 432 -11.71 19.64 -2.97
N GLU A 433 -12.69 20.47 -3.25
CA GLU A 433 -12.55 21.93 -3.26
C GLU A 433 -12.88 22.50 -1.88
N ASP A 434 -12.18 23.58 -1.54
CA ASP A 434 -12.41 24.30 -0.29
C ASP A 434 -13.84 24.87 -0.20
N GLY A 435 -14.50 24.63 0.93
CA GLY A 435 -15.85 25.06 1.20
C GLY A 435 -16.96 24.26 0.51
N LYS A 436 -16.63 23.24 -0.28
CA LYS A 436 -17.62 22.33 -0.85
C LYS A 436 -18.02 21.26 0.15
N ALA A 437 -19.21 20.72 -0.05
CA ALA A 437 -19.74 19.66 0.78
C ALA A 437 -19.85 18.35 -0.01
N TYR A 438 -19.52 17.25 0.63
CA TYR A 438 -19.45 15.92 0.00
C TYR A 438 -20.12 14.85 0.84
N VAL A 439 -20.73 13.90 0.15
CA VAL A 439 -20.98 12.57 0.71
C VAL A 439 -19.84 11.67 0.32
N ILE A 440 -19.26 10.97 1.30
CA ILE A 440 -18.07 10.13 1.14
C ILE A 440 -18.49 8.67 1.20
N THR A 441 -18.33 7.94 0.09
CA THR A 441 -18.79 6.55 -0.06
C THR A 441 -17.63 5.62 -0.37
N ASN A 442 -17.45 4.57 0.44
CA ASN A 442 -16.54 3.47 0.15
C ASN A 442 -17.17 2.48 -0.84
N ILE A 443 -16.34 1.88 -1.72
CA ILE A 443 -16.79 0.93 -2.75
C ILE A 443 -16.18 -0.46 -2.57
N HIS A 444 -16.17 -0.97 -1.37
CA HIS A 444 -15.60 -2.27 -1.03
C HIS A 444 -16.12 -3.42 -1.92
N LYS A 445 -15.23 -4.30 -2.43
CA LYS A 445 -15.62 -5.40 -3.34
C LYS A 445 -16.69 -6.33 -2.73
N THR A 446 -16.51 -6.72 -1.48
CA THR A 446 -17.41 -7.65 -0.78
C THR A 446 -18.50 -6.91 0.00
N GLY A 447 -18.14 -5.79 0.65
CA GLY A 447 -19.05 -5.00 1.49
C GLY A 447 -20.00 -4.10 0.71
N GLY A 448 -19.81 -3.96 -0.61
CA GLY A 448 -20.58 -3.08 -1.48
C GLY A 448 -20.33 -1.60 -1.22
N LYS A 449 -21.17 -0.75 -1.79
CA LYS A 449 -21.13 0.70 -1.57
C LYS A 449 -21.65 1.04 -0.18
N ARG A 450 -20.88 1.82 0.59
CA ARG A 450 -21.27 2.30 1.92
C ARG A 450 -20.83 3.74 2.13
N TYR A 451 -21.77 4.62 2.53
CA TYR A 451 -21.44 6.01 2.83
C TYR A 451 -21.12 6.20 4.31
N MET A 452 -20.25 7.16 4.59
CA MET A 452 -19.92 7.58 5.95
C MET A 452 -21.05 8.42 6.54
N LYS A 453 -21.43 8.11 7.77
CA LYS A 453 -22.42 8.86 8.54
C LYS A 453 -21.93 9.08 9.96
N TYR A 454 -22.20 10.28 10.50
CA TYR A 454 -21.96 10.57 11.92
C TYR A 454 -22.85 9.71 12.82
N GLN A 455 -22.24 9.15 13.86
CA GLN A 455 -22.93 8.60 15.04
C GLN A 455 -22.15 8.99 16.31
N GLU A 456 -22.83 9.03 17.46
CA GLU A 456 -22.21 9.45 18.73
C GLU A 456 -21.04 8.53 19.16
N ASP A 457 -21.11 7.24 18.82
CA ASP A 457 -20.10 6.22 19.15
C ASP A 457 -19.00 6.04 18.07
N GLY A 458 -19.03 6.85 17.01
CA GLY A 458 -18.03 6.80 15.95
C GLY A 458 -18.60 6.91 14.53
N THR A 459 -17.79 6.53 13.54
CA THR A 459 -18.20 6.55 12.14
C THR A 459 -18.93 5.27 11.77
N SER A 460 -20.18 5.39 11.34
CA SER A 460 -20.91 4.29 10.71
C SER A 460 -20.77 4.33 9.21
N MET A 461 -20.59 3.13 8.64
CA MET A 461 -20.60 2.88 7.21
C MET A 461 -21.93 2.26 6.83
N ILE A 462 -22.84 3.09 6.34
CA ILE A 462 -24.21 2.67 6.01
C ILE A 462 -24.27 2.16 4.58
N ALA A 463 -24.95 1.02 4.36
CA ALA A 463 -25.17 0.51 3.01
C ALA A 463 -25.89 1.58 2.17
N ARG A 464 -25.35 1.85 0.96
CA ARG A 464 -25.86 2.87 0.06
C ARG A 464 -26.90 2.26 -0.90
N ASP A 465 -28.09 2.79 -0.86
CA ASP A 465 -29.06 2.67 -1.95
C ASP A 465 -28.91 3.93 -2.83
N ASP A 466 -28.48 3.74 -4.08
CA ASP A 466 -28.26 4.84 -5.01
C ASP A 466 -29.58 5.59 -5.38
N ALA A 467 -30.74 4.98 -5.11
CA ALA A 467 -32.06 5.57 -5.33
C ALA A 467 -32.59 6.36 -4.11
N ALA A 468 -31.99 6.17 -2.93
CA ALA A 468 -32.41 6.83 -1.70
C ALA A 468 -31.78 8.22 -1.55
N GLU A 469 -32.55 9.19 -1.05
CA GLU A 469 -32.02 10.49 -0.63
C GLU A 469 -31.07 10.31 0.56
N LEU A 470 -29.90 10.93 0.46
CA LEU A 470 -28.87 10.83 1.49
C LEU A 470 -29.20 11.79 2.66
N PRO A 471 -29.08 11.31 3.91
CA PRO A 471 -29.36 12.14 5.06
C PRO A 471 -28.27 13.21 5.23
N ILE A 472 -28.67 14.37 5.76
CA ILE A 472 -27.76 15.52 5.93
C ILE A 472 -26.59 15.19 6.90
N GLU A 473 -26.77 14.22 7.79
CA GLU A 473 -25.72 13.71 8.70
C GLU A 473 -24.60 12.94 7.97
N ALA A 474 -24.82 12.61 6.69
CA ALA A 474 -23.78 12.04 5.82
C ALA A 474 -22.99 13.11 5.07
N THR A 475 -23.30 14.38 5.25
CA THR A 475 -22.66 15.50 4.55
C THR A 475 -21.46 16.03 5.33
N TYR A 476 -20.33 16.12 4.65
CA TYR A 476 -19.08 16.66 5.17
C TYR A 476 -18.66 17.90 4.41
N ILE A 477 -18.48 19.00 5.11
CA ILE A 477 -17.97 20.25 4.55
C ILE A 477 -16.44 20.19 4.57
N CYS A 478 -15.83 20.36 3.41
CA CYS A 478 -14.40 20.31 3.21
C CYS A 478 -13.78 21.68 3.46
N HIS A 479 -12.69 21.72 4.21
CA HIS A 479 -11.82 22.87 4.32
C HIS A 479 -10.37 22.48 4.05
N LYS A 480 -9.68 23.21 3.14
CA LYS A 480 -8.31 22.94 2.77
C LYS A 480 -7.34 23.78 3.59
N VAL A 481 -6.49 23.12 4.38
CA VAL A 481 -5.48 23.76 5.24
C VAL A 481 -4.09 23.34 4.75
N GLY A 482 -3.45 24.22 3.98
CA GLY A 482 -2.18 23.89 3.30
C GLY A 482 -2.37 22.77 2.26
N ASP A 483 -1.66 21.67 2.44
CA ASP A 483 -1.75 20.46 1.61
C ASP A 483 -2.72 19.40 2.17
N LYS A 484 -3.37 19.69 3.29
CA LYS A 484 -4.27 18.76 4.00
C LYS A 484 -5.71 19.25 3.98
N TYR A 485 -6.61 18.37 4.41
CA TYR A 485 -8.05 18.60 4.43
C TYR A 485 -8.63 18.37 5.81
N VAL A 486 -9.57 19.22 6.18
CA VAL A 486 -10.42 19.11 7.38
C VAL A 486 -11.84 18.84 6.90
N PHE A 487 -12.53 17.93 7.57
CA PHE A 487 -13.92 17.59 7.28
C PHE A 487 -14.78 17.84 8.51
N ALA A 488 -15.70 18.81 8.42
CA ALA A 488 -16.72 19.02 9.45
C ALA A 488 -18.06 18.52 8.95
N ASN A 489 -18.86 17.95 9.83
CA ASN A 489 -20.20 17.48 9.47
C ASN A 489 -21.32 18.38 10.05
N ASN A 490 -22.53 18.11 9.60
CA ASN A 490 -23.72 18.87 10.00
C ASN A 490 -24.11 18.70 11.48
N SER A 491 -23.52 17.77 12.23
CA SER A 491 -23.72 17.63 13.69
C SER A 491 -22.83 18.59 14.51
N GLY A 492 -21.99 19.39 13.85
CA GLY A 492 -21.09 20.34 14.52
C GLY A 492 -19.77 19.73 14.97
N THR A 493 -19.38 18.59 14.40
CA THR A 493 -18.17 17.89 14.76
C THR A 493 -17.21 17.80 13.58
N TYR A 494 -15.91 17.70 13.90
CA TYR A 494 -14.84 17.44 12.96
C TYR A 494 -14.56 15.95 12.92
N LEU A 495 -14.36 15.43 11.71
CA LEU A 495 -13.81 14.10 11.54
C LEU A 495 -12.44 14.03 12.21
N THR A 496 -12.21 13.02 13.01
CA THR A 496 -10.94 12.85 13.73
C THR A 496 -10.45 11.41 13.62
N TRP A 497 -9.15 11.26 13.45
CA TRP A 497 -8.56 9.96 13.67
C TRP A 497 -8.18 9.84 15.16
N ARG A 498 -8.70 8.80 15.81
CA ARG A 498 -8.33 8.44 17.18
C ARG A 498 -7.42 7.23 17.13
N GLY A 499 -6.15 7.43 17.51
CA GLY A 499 -5.29 6.35 17.90
C GLY A 499 -5.73 5.70 19.23
N ASN A 500 -5.11 4.60 19.58
CA ASN A 500 -5.15 4.11 20.97
C ASN A 500 -4.50 5.15 21.92
N ALA A 501 -4.53 4.91 23.24
CA ALA A 501 -3.96 5.80 24.25
C ALA A 501 -2.46 6.16 24.05
N ALA A 502 -1.77 5.50 23.11
CA ALA A 502 -0.39 5.75 22.71
C ALA A 502 -0.27 6.55 21.39
N GLY A 503 -1.36 7.09 20.83
CA GLY A 503 -1.33 7.82 19.56
C GLY A 503 -1.21 6.92 18.31
N ASP A 504 -1.46 5.63 18.44
CA ASP A 504 -1.33 4.65 17.37
C ASP A 504 -2.63 4.44 16.61
N CYS A 505 -2.67 4.74 15.31
CA CYS A 505 -3.84 4.48 14.46
C CYS A 505 -4.00 3.02 14.03
N THR A 506 -3.06 2.11 14.36
CA THR A 506 -3.12 0.70 13.92
C THR A 506 -4.39 -0.06 14.33
N ASN A 507 -5.06 0.36 15.40
CA ASN A 507 -6.34 -0.19 15.82
C ASN A 507 -7.37 0.91 16.13
N GLY A 508 -7.09 2.15 15.68
CA GLY A 508 -7.94 3.30 15.90
C GLY A 508 -9.25 3.23 15.12
N ASN A 509 -10.29 3.75 15.70
CA ASN A 509 -11.52 4.02 14.99
C ASN A 509 -11.51 5.47 14.48
N LEU A 510 -12.05 5.68 13.31
CA LEU A 510 -12.40 6.98 12.84
C LEU A 510 -13.52 7.51 13.77
N GLY A 511 -13.38 8.73 14.24
CA GLY A 511 -14.31 9.32 15.22
C GLY A 511 -14.64 10.77 14.93
N TYR A 512 -15.22 11.45 15.90
CA TYR A 512 -15.63 12.84 15.81
C TYR A 512 -15.29 13.62 17.06
N THR A 513 -15.01 14.90 16.89
CA THR A 513 -14.74 15.83 18.00
C THR A 513 -15.36 17.19 17.72
N THR A 514 -15.84 17.86 18.76
CA THR A 514 -16.32 19.24 18.67
C THR A 514 -15.20 20.28 18.68
N SER A 515 -13.99 19.87 19.11
CA SER A 515 -12.82 20.75 19.18
C SER A 515 -11.83 20.37 18.10
N TYR A 516 -11.40 21.36 17.31
CA TYR A 516 -10.38 21.16 16.30
C TYR A 516 -8.98 20.96 16.94
N ASN A 517 -8.26 19.98 16.45
CA ASN A 517 -6.85 19.75 16.74
C ASN A 517 -6.11 19.45 15.41
N PRO A 518 -5.11 20.26 15.01
CA PRO A 518 -4.43 20.09 13.73
C PRO A 518 -3.73 18.73 13.58
N GLU A 519 -3.38 18.10 14.68
CA GLU A 519 -2.75 16.78 14.69
C GLU A 519 -3.73 15.66 14.30
N TYR A 520 -4.98 15.75 14.77
CA TYR A 520 -5.95 14.64 14.65
C TYR A 520 -7.11 14.88 13.68
N ASN A 521 -7.32 16.13 13.22
CA ASN A 521 -8.42 16.49 12.33
C ASN A 521 -7.99 16.80 10.90
N THR A 522 -6.69 16.66 10.59
CA THR A 522 -6.19 16.90 9.23
C THR A 522 -5.88 15.58 8.52
N PHE A 523 -6.29 15.50 7.26
CA PHE A 523 -6.15 14.32 6.43
C PHE A 523 -5.41 14.66 5.14
N THR A 524 -4.54 13.74 4.68
CA THR A 524 -4.02 13.75 3.32
C THR A 524 -5.02 13.06 2.41
N VAL A 525 -5.24 13.62 1.22
CA VAL A 525 -6.14 13.04 0.21
C VAL A 525 -5.35 12.85 -1.07
N ALA A 526 -5.45 11.67 -1.67
CA ALA A 526 -4.76 11.32 -2.91
C ALA A 526 -5.59 10.36 -3.75
N ALA A 527 -5.26 10.23 -5.04
CA ALA A 527 -5.87 9.22 -5.90
C ALA A 527 -5.68 7.82 -5.32
N ASN A 528 -6.75 7.01 -5.31
CA ASN A 528 -6.60 5.59 -4.98
C ASN A 528 -5.81 4.90 -6.10
N PRO A 529 -4.72 4.14 -5.78
CA PRO A 529 -3.89 3.50 -6.80
C PRO A 529 -4.64 2.42 -7.59
N ASN A 530 -5.60 1.74 -6.96
CA ASN A 530 -6.25 0.54 -7.49
C ASN A 530 -7.59 0.84 -8.17
N VAL A 531 -8.21 2.01 -7.90
CA VAL A 531 -9.58 2.28 -8.35
C VAL A 531 -9.69 3.64 -9.02
N PHE A 532 -10.10 3.62 -10.29
CA PHE A 532 -10.35 4.83 -11.07
C PHE A 532 -11.55 5.62 -10.51
N GLY A 533 -11.38 6.92 -10.34
CA GLY A 533 -12.41 7.81 -9.83
C GLY A 533 -12.59 7.77 -8.31
N CYS A 534 -11.69 7.09 -7.60
CA CYS A 534 -11.70 7.07 -6.15
C CYS A 534 -10.48 7.77 -5.56
N LEU A 535 -10.68 8.29 -4.36
CA LEU A 535 -9.63 8.83 -3.52
C LEU A 535 -9.40 7.91 -2.32
N SER A 536 -8.19 7.95 -1.80
CA SER A 536 -7.85 7.48 -0.46
C SER A 536 -7.52 8.68 0.40
N PHE A 537 -7.94 8.64 1.64
CA PHE A 537 -7.55 9.68 2.58
C PHE A 537 -7.04 9.06 3.86
N GLY A 538 -6.04 9.68 4.44
CA GLY A 538 -5.27 9.12 5.51
C GLY A 538 -4.75 10.15 6.47
N ALA A 539 -4.28 9.64 7.60
CA ALA A 539 -3.57 10.39 8.63
C ALA A 539 -2.20 9.79 8.84
N LYS A 540 -1.22 10.61 9.19
CA LYS A 540 0.11 10.15 9.51
C LYS A 540 0.14 9.70 10.98
N ARG A 541 0.72 8.52 11.24
CA ARG A 541 0.95 8.06 12.60
C ARG A 541 2.01 8.93 13.28
N ASP A 542 1.73 9.33 14.52
CA ASP A 542 2.72 9.98 15.37
C ASP A 542 3.87 9.00 15.73
N GLY A 543 5.09 9.48 15.68
CA GLY A 543 6.29 8.70 16.06
C GLY A 543 6.81 7.67 15.06
N ASN A 544 6.13 7.41 13.93
CA ASN A 544 6.60 6.51 12.89
C ASN A 544 6.55 7.18 11.50
N THR A 545 7.63 7.84 11.13
CA THR A 545 7.74 8.67 9.92
C THR A 545 7.62 7.89 8.60
N ASN A 546 7.68 6.55 8.63
CA ASN A 546 7.78 5.72 7.43
C ASN A 546 6.47 5.01 7.04
N LYS A 547 5.41 5.14 7.83
CA LYS A 547 4.12 4.50 7.53
C LYS A 547 3.01 5.53 7.37
N SER A 548 2.31 5.45 6.24
CA SER A 548 1.06 6.16 6.01
C SER A 548 -0.11 5.24 6.39
N TYR A 549 -1.10 5.78 7.07
CA TYR A 549 -2.34 5.07 7.42
C TYR A 549 -3.49 5.65 6.61
N TYR A 550 -4.30 4.77 6.06
CA TYR A 550 -5.46 5.11 5.25
C TYR A 550 -6.74 4.74 5.98
N ILE A 551 -7.78 5.53 5.77
CA ILE A 551 -9.12 5.17 6.22
C ILE A 551 -9.58 3.98 5.39
N VAL A 552 -10.09 2.95 6.06
CA VAL A 552 -10.58 1.71 5.44
C VAL A 552 -11.92 1.29 6.04
N THR A 553 -12.74 0.65 5.24
CA THR A 553 -13.88 -0.12 5.73
C THR A 553 -13.38 -1.48 6.20
N ARG A 554 -13.64 -1.86 7.44
CA ARG A 554 -13.07 -3.08 8.03
C ARG A 554 -13.74 -4.35 7.52
N THR A 555 -12.92 -5.31 7.11
CA THR A 555 -13.37 -6.68 6.79
C THR A 555 -13.98 -7.34 8.04
N GLY A 556 -15.17 -7.94 7.93
CA GLY A 556 -15.86 -8.63 9.05
C GLY A 556 -16.89 -7.79 9.79
N SER A 557 -16.80 -6.46 9.74
CA SER A 557 -17.88 -5.55 10.11
C SER A 557 -17.82 -4.32 9.22
N PHE A 558 -18.41 -4.41 8.03
CA PHE A 558 -18.44 -3.31 7.06
C PHE A 558 -19.18 -2.06 7.58
N GLU A 559 -19.71 -2.10 8.79
CA GLU A 559 -20.46 -1.02 9.41
C GLU A 559 -19.60 0.05 10.06
N LYS A 560 -18.27 -0.18 10.16
CA LYS A 560 -17.35 0.77 10.79
C LYS A 560 -16.15 1.08 9.90
N ALA A 561 -15.68 2.32 9.95
CA ALA A 561 -14.41 2.72 9.37
C ALA A 561 -13.29 2.59 10.41
N GLY A 562 -12.12 2.23 9.93
CA GLY A 562 -10.90 2.12 10.73
C GLY A 562 -9.69 2.62 9.95
N PHE A 563 -8.50 2.23 10.38
CA PHE A 563 -7.24 2.59 9.72
C PHE A 563 -6.43 1.34 9.39
N ASP A 564 -5.74 1.37 8.24
CA ASP A 564 -4.76 0.38 7.85
C ASP A 564 -3.54 1.05 7.20
N ASN A 565 -2.39 0.39 7.21
CA ASN A 565 -1.13 0.93 6.69
C ASN A 565 -0.84 0.57 5.22
N PHE A 566 -1.78 -0.03 4.51
CA PHE A 566 -1.64 -0.42 3.11
C PHE A 566 -2.96 -0.29 2.35
N TYR A 567 -2.85 -0.25 1.02
CA TYR A 567 -4.00 -0.34 0.13
C TYR A 567 -4.40 -1.81 -0.05
N ASN A 568 -5.67 -2.11 0.20
CA ASN A 568 -6.20 -3.45 0.07
C ASN A 568 -6.79 -3.69 -1.33
N ASP A 569 -6.57 -4.87 -1.87
CA ASP A 569 -7.16 -5.32 -3.14
C ASP A 569 -8.68 -5.49 -3.07
N ASP A 570 -9.24 -5.50 -1.87
CA ASP A 570 -10.68 -5.52 -1.60
C ASP A 570 -11.35 -4.14 -1.73
N TYR A 571 -10.59 -3.08 -2.10
CA TYR A 571 -11.03 -1.69 -2.22
C TYR A 571 -11.48 -1.04 -0.90
N SER A 572 -11.03 -1.56 0.23
CA SER A 572 -11.40 -1.04 1.55
C SER A 572 -11.01 0.43 1.76
N SER A 573 -9.95 0.92 1.08
CA SER A 573 -9.48 2.31 1.13
C SER A 573 -9.94 3.18 -0.04
N ALA A 574 -10.84 2.69 -0.91
CA ALA A 574 -11.32 3.42 -2.07
C ALA A 574 -12.63 4.15 -1.77
N PHE A 575 -12.62 5.48 -1.86
CA PHE A 575 -13.76 6.33 -1.56
C PHE A 575 -14.09 7.26 -2.74
N THR A 576 -15.37 7.39 -3.05
CA THR A 576 -15.91 8.43 -3.92
C THR A 576 -16.33 9.62 -3.08
N PHE A 577 -16.15 10.82 -3.63
CA PHE A 577 -16.57 12.09 -3.04
C PHE A 577 -17.63 12.69 -3.96
N GLU A 578 -18.88 12.60 -3.57
CA GLU A 578 -20.00 13.16 -4.30
C GLU A 578 -20.33 14.54 -3.77
N GLU A 579 -20.17 15.57 -4.60
CA GLU A 579 -20.53 16.93 -4.22
C GLU A 579 -22.04 17.05 -4.00
N VAL A 580 -22.44 17.61 -2.86
CA VAL A 580 -23.82 17.87 -2.51
C VAL A 580 -24.03 19.32 -2.15
N ALA A 581 -25.25 19.80 -2.35
CA ALA A 581 -25.61 21.14 -1.94
C ALA A 581 -25.64 21.25 -0.41
N TYR A 582 -24.91 22.21 0.14
CA TYR A 582 -24.96 22.55 1.55
C TYR A 582 -25.03 24.10 1.71
N PRO A 583 -25.85 24.63 2.62
CA PRO A 583 -26.12 26.07 2.73
C PRO A 583 -25.00 26.82 3.50
N ASN A 584 -23.75 26.65 3.10
CA ASN A 584 -22.60 27.40 3.61
C ASN A 584 -22.11 28.50 2.63
N THR A 585 -22.65 28.56 1.43
CA THR A 585 -22.44 29.71 0.54
C THR A 585 -23.57 30.71 0.76
N ILE A 586 -23.23 31.82 1.38
CA ILE A 586 -24.15 32.89 1.75
C ILE A 586 -24.29 33.88 0.60
N LYS A 587 -25.53 34.07 0.13
CA LYS A 587 -25.88 35.14 -0.80
C LYS A 587 -26.27 36.36 0.01
N PHE A 588 -25.65 37.50 -0.27
CA PHE A 588 -25.96 38.76 0.36
C PHE A 588 -27.06 39.50 -0.40
N ASN A 589 -28.05 39.97 0.31
CA ASN A 589 -29.06 40.86 -0.24
C ASN A 589 -28.57 42.34 -0.19
N ALA A 590 -28.97 43.13 -1.12
CA ALA A 590 -28.73 44.59 -1.05
C ALA A 590 -29.41 45.14 0.21
N ALA A 591 -28.65 45.88 1.02
CA ALA A 591 -29.18 46.56 2.19
C ALA A 591 -29.81 47.90 1.77
N GLN A 592 -30.96 48.22 2.35
CA GLN A 592 -31.72 49.46 2.10
C GLN A 592 -31.83 50.25 3.40
N ASN A 593 -31.56 51.55 3.33
CA ASN A 593 -31.67 52.50 4.44
C ASN A 593 -30.80 52.16 5.67
N ILE A 594 -29.66 51.47 5.46
CA ILE A 594 -28.67 51.25 6.52
C ILE A 594 -27.38 51.96 6.14
N ASN A 595 -26.96 52.91 6.97
CA ASN A 595 -25.75 53.67 6.70
C ASN A 595 -24.50 52.77 6.82
N GLY A 596 -23.65 52.84 5.80
CA GLY A 596 -22.37 52.09 5.77
C GLY A 596 -22.49 50.58 5.54
N VAL A 597 -23.67 50.06 5.22
CA VAL A 597 -23.89 48.62 4.89
C VAL A 597 -24.51 48.52 3.50
N SER A 598 -23.76 47.93 2.57
CA SER A 598 -24.22 47.79 1.18
C SER A 598 -24.95 46.45 0.96
N ARG A 599 -24.53 45.38 1.66
CA ARG A 599 -25.06 44.04 1.53
C ARG A 599 -25.13 43.35 2.87
N ILE A 600 -26.12 42.50 3.08
CA ILE A 600 -26.40 41.90 4.35
C ILE A 600 -27.01 40.50 4.19
N ALA A 601 -26.73 39.62 5.14
CA ALA A 601 -27.34 38.29 5.26
C ALA A 601 -27.34 37.82 6.71
N THR A 602 -28.17 36.82 7.02
CA THR A 602 -28.10 36.09 8.29
C THR A 602 -27.35 34.79 8.09
N PHE A 603 -26.63 34.35 9.10
CA PHE A 603 -25.90 33.08 9.09
C PHE A 603 -25.87 32.44 10.48
N SER A 604 -25.74 31.12 10.48
CA SER A 604 -25.34 30.30 11.61
C SER A 604 -24.74 29.00 11.09
N ALA A 605 -23.94 28.30 11.88
CA ALA A 605 -23.44 26.98 11.55
C ALA A 605 -23.32 26.13 12.82
N PRO A 606 -23.43 24.81 12.72
CA PRO A 606 -23.24 23.92 13.87
C PRO A 606 -21.79 23.78 14.32
N PHE A 607 -20.83 24.21 13.50
CA PHE A 607 -19.38 24.26 13.78
C PHE A 607 -18.87 25.70 13.75
N ALA A 608 -17.71 25.93 14.36
CA ALA A 608 -17.04 27.23 14.27
C ALA A 608 -16.64 27.53 12.81
N THR A 609 -16.82 28.79 12.36
CA THR A 609 -16.71 29.13 10.93
C THR A 609 -15.81 30.33 10.74
N ILE A 610 -14.86 30.24 9.81
CA ILE A 610 -13.98 31.36 9.43
C ILE A 610 -14.80 32.52 8.87
N ILE A 611 -14.44 33.73 9.27
CA ILE A 611 -14.98 34.95 8.67
C ILE A 611 -14.18 35.26 7.40
N PRO A 612 -14.76 35.12 6.21
CA PRO A 612 -14.03 35.36 4.96
C PRO A 612 -13.55 36.80 4.78
N THR A 613 -12.45 36.96 4.07
CA THR A 613 -11.95 38.33 3.71
C THR A 613 -13.02 39.12 3.02
N GLY A 614 -13.21 40.41 3.45
CA GLY A 614 -14.23 41.29 2.91
C GLY A 614 -15.64 41.10 3.48
N VAL A 615 -15.80 40.17 4.42
CA VAL A 615 -17.03 39.98 5.21
C VAL A 615 -16.80 40.48 6.63
N LYS A 616 -17.80 41.14 7.20
CA LYS A 616 -17.85 41.47 8.64
C LYS A 616 -19.00 40.75 9.27
N ALA A 617 -18.79 40.21 10.48
CA ALA A 617 -19.78 39.52 11.24
C ALA A 617 -20.20 40.33 12.48
N TYR A 618 -21.48 40.25 12.82
CA TYR A 618 -22.04 40.96 13.96
C TYR A 618 -23.03 40.06 14.71
N TYR A 619 -23.15 40.27 16.00
CA TYR A 619 -24.24 39.71 16.80
C TYR A 619 -25.08 40.85 17.38
N VAL A 620 -26.28 40.55 17.82
CA VAL A 620 -27.16 41.52 18.46
C VAL A 620 -26.92 41.48 19.96
N SER A 621 -26.28 42.47 20.53
CA SER A 621 -25.94 42.53 21.95
C SER A 621 -27.08 43.10 22.80
N ALA A 622 -27.99 43.88 22.23
CA ALA A 622 -29.17 44.42 22.88
C ALA A 622 -30.33 44.61 21.90
N LYS A 623 -31.55 44.44 22.35
CA LYS A 623 -32.76 44.63 21.60
C LYS A 623 -33.69 45.63 22.36
N GLY A 624 -34.05 46.71 21.71
CA GLY A 624 -34.98 47.74 22.20
C GLY A 624 -35.79 48.28 21.05
N ALA A 625 -35.86 49.62 20.91
CA ALA A 625 -36.40 50.28 19.71
C ALA A 625 -35.56 49.97 18.45
N GLU A 626 -34.31 49.69 18.64
CA GLU A 626 -33.36 49.20 17.60
C GLU A 626 -32.62 47.97 18.12
N ALA A 627 -32.12 47.14 17.21
CA ALA A 627 -31.21 46.05 17.49
C ALA A 627 -29.76 46.57 17.41
N THR A 628 -29.05 46.54 18.55
CA THR A 628 -27.64 46.98 18.62
C THR A 628 -26.75 45.88 18.07
N MET A 629 -26.05 46.23 16.95
CA MET A 629 -25.13 45.32 16.27
C MET A 629 -23.72 45.50 16.87
N THR A 630 -23.18 44.42 17.42
CA THR A 630 -21.79 44.41 17.94
C THR A 630 -20.92 43.57 17.01
N ALA A 631 -19.83 44.19 16.55
CA ALA A 631 -18.89 43.54 15.64
C ALA A 631 -18.17 42.34 16.34
N ILE A 632 -17.92 41.31 15.56
CA ILE A 632 -17.09 40.18 15.93
C ILE A 632 -15.66 40.45 15.40
N ASP A 633 -14.76 40.86 16.28
CA ASP A 633 -13.37 41.19 15.94
C ASP A 633 -12.42 39.97 16.02
N ALA A 634 -12.97 38.75 16.02
CA ALA A 634 -12.24 37.50 15.98
C ALA A 634 -12.15 36.93 14.56
N GLN A 635 -11.29 35.94 14.35
CA GLN A 635 -11.11 35.30 13.04
C GLN A 635 -12.27 34.37 12.67
N ALA A 636 -12.99 33.84 13.66
CA ALA A 636 -14.09 32.89 13.43
C ALA A 636 -15.33 33.20 14.26
N ILE A 637 -16.49 32.81 13.73
CA ILE A 637 -17.79 32.80 14.38
C ILE A 637 -17.87 31.49 15.18
N PRO A 638 -18.29 31.50 16.45
CA PRO A 638 -18.47 30.30 17.23
C PRO A 638 -19.59 29.41 16.68
N ALA A 639 -19.50 28.11 16.94
CA ALA A 639 -20.57 27.16 16.64
C ALA A 639 -21.91 27.55 17.31
N ASN A 640 -23.01 27.27 16.66
CA ASN A 640 -24.36 27.48 17.19
C ASN A 640 -24.64 28.93 17.61
N GLN A 641 -24.07 29.89 16.90
CA GLN A 641 -24.37 31.32 17.08
C GLN A 641 -25.05 31.86 15.83
N GLY A 642 -26.18 32.58 16.04
CA GLY A 642 -26.79 33.38 15.01
C GLY A 642 -26.00 34.68 14.83
N VAL A 643 -25.70 35.04 13.60
CA VAL A 643 -24.98 36.28 13.27
C VAL A 643 -25.57 36.97 12.06
N ILE A 644 -25.30 38.27 11.98
CA ILE A 644 -25.50 39.10 10.77
C ILE A 644 -24.16 39.23 10.07
N LEU A 645 -24.13 38.95 8.80
CA LEU A 645 -22.97 39.14 7.93
C LEU A 645 -23.21 40.34 7.03
N THR A 646 -22.18 41.17 6.84
CA THR A 646 -22.20 42.26 5.86
C THR A 646 -21.03 42.13 4.91
N SER A 647 -21.24 42.58 3.66
CA SER A 647 -20.21 42.64 2.64
C SER A 647 -20.25 43.99 1.91
N GLU A 648 -19.10 44.61 1.66
CA GLU A 648 -19.03 45.87 0.94
C GLU A 648 -19.06 45.65 -0.58
N THR A 649 -18.48 44.60 -1.09
CA THR A 649 -18.23 44.36 -2.51
C THR A 649 -18.78 43.02 -3.02
N GLY A 650 -18.75 41.96 -2.22
CA GLY A 650 -19.12 40.62 -2.64
C GLY A 650 -20.63 40.36 -2.57
N ASN A 651 -21.18 39.68 -3.60
CA ASN A 651 -22.59 39.27 -3.61
C ASN A 651 -22.79 37.88 -2.91
N ALA A 652 -21.71 37.17 -2.66
CA ALA A 652 -21.72 35.87 -1.96
C ALA A 652 -20.39 35.65 -1.24
N ALA A 653 -20.43 34.80 -0.21
CA ALA A 653 -19.26 34.31 0.49
C ALA A 653 -19.46 32.83 0.89
N THR A 654 -18.45 32.01 0.72
CA THR A 654 -18.44 30.63 1.18
C THR A 654 -17.84 30.58 2.58
N MET A 655 -18.59 30.01 3.49
CA MET A 655 -18.24 29.86 4.90
C MET A 655 -17.62 28.47 5.09
N VAL A 656 -16.40 28.41 5.61
CA VAL A 656 -15.67 27.15 5.83
C VAL A 656 -15.46 26.88 7.32
N PRO A 657 -15.36 25.62 7.74
CA PRO A 657 -15.08 25.28 9.13
C PRO A 657 -13.77 25.90 9.62
N ALA A 658 -13.77 26.42 10.83
CA ALA A 658 -12.54 26.94 11.45
C ALA A 658 -11.56 25.77 11.73
N ALA A 659 -10.28 26.00 11.42
CA ALA A 659 -9.23 24.99 11.51
C ALA A 659 -8.00 25.56 12.24
N GLY A 660 -8.25 26.14 13.43
CA GLY A 660 -7.24 26.75 14.28
C GLY A 660 -7.45 28.25 14.50
N GLU A 661 -8.35 28.88 13.74
CA GLU A 661 -8.72 30.29 13.94
C GLU A 661 -9.44 30.46 15.27
N THR A 662 -9.12 31.55 15.96
CA THR A 662 -9.74 31.88 17.25
C THR A 662 -11.17 32.33 17.03
N ALA A 663 -12.13 31.56 17.55
CA ALA A 663 -13.53 31.94 17.56
C ALA A 663 -13.81 33.01 18.64
N ALA A 664 -14.76 33.88 18.35
CA ALA A 664 -15.21 34.91 19.30
C ALA A 664 -15.85 34.28 20.54
N THR A 665 -15.73 34.95 21.67
CA THR A 665 -16.60 34.71 22.83
C THR A 665 -17.80 35.63 22.73
N ILE A 666 -18.99 35.10 22.48
CA ILE A 666 -20.23 35.85 22.36
C ILE A 666 -21.08 35.59 23.59
N THR A 667 -21.46 36.66 24.29
CA THR A 667 -22.38 36.60 25.44
C THR A 667 -23.56 37.49 25.20
N GLY A 668 -24.72 37.06 25.65
CA GLY A 668 -25.97 37.87 25.59
C GLY A 668 -26.50 38.08 24.17
N ASN A 669 -26.15 37.25 23.21
CA ASN A 669 -26.63 37.32 21.84
C ASN A 669 -28.16 37.22 21.78
N GLN A 670 -28.79 38.23 21.16
CA GLN A 670 -30.26 38.26 21.01
C GLN A 670 -30.72 37.56 19.70
N LEU A 671 -29.81 36.99 18.93
CA LEU A 671 -30.13 36.19 17.75
C LEU A 671 -30.30 34.70 18.11
N GLY A 672 -31.43 34.14 17.71
CA GLY A 672 -31.65 32.71 17.61
C GLY A 672 -31.07 32.18 16.27
N HIS A 673 -30.99 30.87 16.15
CA HIS A 673 -30.38 30.23 14.98
C HIS A 673 -31.07 28.93 14.55
N SER A 674 -30.79 28.50 13.33
CA SER A 674 -31.17 27.20 12.75
C SER A 674 -29.92 26.42 12.32
N ALA A 675 -28.84 26.49 13.12
CA ALA A 675 -27.60 25.80 12.84
C ALA A 675 -27.81 24.29 12.74
N GLY A 676 -27.42 23.68 11.63
CA GLY A 676 -27.47 22.24 11.41
C GLY A 676 -28.86 21.67 11.09
N ALA A 677 -29.94 22.39 11.37
CA ALA A 677 -31.31 21.94 11.09
C ALA A 677 -32.25 23.10 10.82
N ALA A 678 -33.21 22.92 9.93
CA ALA A 678 -34.27 23.91 9.76
C ALA A 678 -35.11 24.05 11.04
N LYS A 679 -35.56 25.26 11.32
CA LYS A 679 -36.36 25.57 12.52
C LYS A 679 -37.76 26.07 12.13
N THR A 680 -38.78 25.43 12.65
CA THR A 680 -40.18 25.96 12.53
C THR A 680 -40.34 27.12 13.49
N LEU A 681 -40.79 28.28 12.99
CA LEU A 681 -41.17 29.44 13.75
C LEU A 681 -42.69 29.60 13.69
N THR A 682 -43.28 29.93 14.83
CA THR A 682 -44.70 30.34 14.91
C THR A 682 -44.83 31.85 14.64
N ALA A 683 -46.02 32.29 14.25
CA ALA A 683 -46.24 33.72 14.02
C ALA A 683 -45.93 34.52 15.32
N GLY A 684 -45.09 35.54 15.19
CA GLY A 684 -44.68 36.37 16.33
C GLY A 684 -43.62 35.75 17.25
N GLU A 685 -43.05 34.57 16.96
CA GLU A 685 -41.96 33.97 17.77
C GLU A 685 -40.66 34.73 17.76
N GLY A 686 -40.49 35.63 16.80
CA GLY A 686 -39.34 36.50 16.67
C GLY A 686 -39.43 37.37 15.42
N TYR A 687 -38.29 37.77 14.93
CA TYR A 687 -38.20 38.65 13.74
C TYR A 687 -37.18 38.08 12.73
N ILE A 688 -37.54 38.15 11.47
CA ILE A 688 -36.66 37.75 10.35
C ILE A 688 -36.09 38.95 9.66
N LEU A 689 -34.82 38.85 9.18
CA LEU A 689 -34.21 39.89 8.36
C LEU A 689 -34.91 39.94 7.00
N GLY A 690 -35.31 41.12 6.60
CA GLY A 690 -35.99 41.34 5.32
C GLY A 690 -35.88 42.79 4.85
N ASN A 691 -36.36 43.05 3.61
CA ASN A 691 -36.56 44.36 3.05
C ASN A 691 -38.04 44.64 2.98
N GLY A 692 -38.49 45.70 3.63
CA GLY A 692 -39.90 46.10 3.67
C GLY A 692 -40.03 47.62 3.61
N THR A 693 -41.13 48.15 4.13
CA THR A 693 -41.46 49.60 4.13
C THR A 693 -40.41 50.45 4.87
N GLU A 694 -39.80 49.88 5.91
CA GLU A 694 -38.74 50.54 6.70
C GLU A 694 -37.32 50.32 6.12
N GLY A 695 -37.24 49.71 4.94
CA GLY A 695 -35.94 49.26 4.37
C GLY A 695 -35.51 47.93 4.90
N THR A 696 -34.22 47.67 5.03
CA THR A 696 -33.69 46.43 5.61
C THR A 696 -33.75 46.47 7.13
N ALA A 697 -34.56 45.62 7.70
CA ALA A 697 -34.81 45.54 9.15
C ALA A 697 -35.19 44.15 9.57
N PHE A 698 -35.36 43.92 10.85
CA PHE A 698 -35.94 42.71 11.42
C PHE A 698 -37.49 42.90 11.47
N TYR A 699 -38.18 42.16 10.61
CA TYR A 699 -39.65 42.17 10.52
C TYR A 699 -40.28 41.02 11.38
N PRO A 700 -41.42 41.21 12.01
CA PRO A 700 -42.11 40.15 12.75
C PRO A 700 -42.27 38.91 11.90
N CYS A 701 -41.88 37.75 12.42
CA CYS A 701 -41.99 36.49 11.69
C CYS A 701 -43.42 36.06 11.50
N GLN A 702 -43.74 35.55 10.32
CA GLN A 702 -44.97 34.76 10.10
C GLN A 702 -44.68 33.31 10.42
N ALA A 703 -45.72 32.49 10.63
CA ALA A 703 -45.54 31.07 10.77
C ALA A 703 -44.86 30.47 9.52
N GLY A 704 -43.83 29.68 9.73
CA GLY A 704 -43.07 29.07 8.62
C GLY A 704 -41.80 28.39 9.07
N SER A 705 -41.05 27.87 8.08
CA SER A 705 -39.75 27.21 8.31
C SER A 705 -38.61 28.17 8.01
N LEU A 706 -37.78 28.43 9.00
CA LEU A 706 -36.49 29.07 8.82
C LEU A 706 -35.52 28.02 8.24
N PRO A 707 -34.96 28.26 7.05
CA PRO A 707 -34.02 27.31 6.47
C PRO A 707 -32.78 27.06 7.34
N ILE A 708 -32.15 25.93 7.16
CA ILE A 708 -30.91 25.57 7.83
C ILE A 708 -29.83 26.67 7.70
N ASN A 709 -29.05 26.87 8.75
CA ASN A 709 -27.92 27.81 8.80
C ASN A 709 -28.31 29.30 8.67
N LYS A 710 -29.47 29.68 9.17
CA LYS A 710 -29.95 31.07 9.25
C LYS A 710 -30.03 31.54 10.70
N ALA A 711 -30.13 32.87 10.85
CA ALA A 711 -30.39 33.47 12.14
C ALA A 711 -31.67 34.34 12.06
N TYR A 712 -32.31 34.51 13.23
CA TYR A 712 -33.47 35.36 13.43
C TYR A 712 -33.35 36.12 14.76
N LEU A 713 -33.99 37.25 14.92
CA LEU A 713 -33.95 38.01 16.17
C LEU A 713 -34.98 37.43 17.13
N LEU A 714 -34.53 37.06 18.34
CA LEU A 714 -35.37 36.52 19.41
C LEU A 714 -36.38 37.56 19.95
N GLY A 715 -37.51 37.13 20.38
CA GLY A 715 -38.49 37.94 21.12
C GLY A 715 -39.93 37.68 20.73
N ASN A 716 -40.85 38.13 21.54
CA ASN A 716 -42.25 38.10 21.20
C ASN A 716 -42.51 39.17 20.15
N GLY A 717 -42.90 38.76 18.94
CA GLY A 717 -43.08 39.65 17.81
C GLY A 717 -44.08 40.76 18.13
N GLY A 718 -43.58 41.99 18.14
CA GLY A 718 -44.41 43.19 18.07
C GLY A 718 -44.99 43.41 16.66
N GLU A 719 -45.82 44.37 16.48
CA GLU A 719 -46.39 44.72 15.17
C GLU A 719 -45.40 45.47 14.23
N SER A 720 -44.32 46.06 14.78
CA SER A 720 -43.40 46.92 14.05
C SER A 720 -42.09 46.27 13.78
N ALA A 721 -41.41 46.61 12.67
CA ALA A 721 -40.05 46.21 12.36
C ALA A 721 -39.07 46.84 13.37
N ILE A 722 -37.96 46.13 13.60
CA ILE A 722 -36.84 46.59 14.43
C ILE A 722 -35.64 46.93 13.54
N ALA A 723 -35.28 48.21 13.56
CA ALA A 723 -34.12 48.70 12.81
C ALA A 723 -32.81 48.18 13.40
N MET A 724 -31.78 48.10 12.61
CA MET A 724 -30.45 47.68 13.02
C MET A 724 -29.52 48.86 13.22
N ASN A 725 -28.90 48.96 14.38
CA ASN A 725 -27.94 49.99 14.71
C ASN A 725 -26.53 49.39 14.77
N PHE A 726 -25.73 49.68 13.74
CA PHE A 726 -24.33 49.26 13.63
C PHE A 726 -23.35 50.21 14.35
N GLY A 727 -23.88 51.15 15.15
CA GLY A 727 -23.10 52.26 15.71
C GLY A 727 -22.75 53.25 14.58
N ASN A 728 -22.02 54.28 14.90
CA ASN A 728 -21.45 55.13 13.87
C ASN A 728 -20.42 54.31 13.12
N ALA A 729 -20.81 53.78 11.96
CA ALA A 729 -19.86 53.21 11.05
C ALA A 729 -18.83 54.29 10.72
N VAL A 730 -17.71 54.25 11.40
CA VAL A 730 -16.57 55.08 11.05
C VAL A 730 -16.11 54.62 9.69
N THR A 731 -16.60 55.27 8.63
CA THR A 731 -15.97 55.18 7.34
C THR A 731 -14.61 55.86 7.46
N GLY A 732 -13.62 55.12 7.85
CA GLY A 732 -12.28 55.63 7.98
C GLY A 732 -11.44 54.81 8.92
N ILE A 733 -10.43 54.27 8.37
CA ILE A 733 -9.18 53.81 9.02
C ILE A 733 -9.34 53.63 10.53
N ASN A 734 -9.48 52.37 10.98
CA ASN A 734 -9.37 52.03 12.39
C ASN A 734 -8.12 52.73 12.94
N THR A 735 -8.30 53.74 13.75
CA THR A 735 -7.20 54.27 14.54
C THR A 735 -6.77 53.16 15.51
N ILE A 736 -5.69 52.45 15.19
CA ILE A 736 -4.92 51.80 16.20
C ILE A 736 -4.59 52.86 17.21
N ALA A 737 -5.18 52.83 18.41
CA ALA A 737 -4.80 53.70 19.49
C ALA A 737 -3.35 53.34 19.87
N ALA A 738 -2.39 53.98 19.24
CA ALA A 738 -1.03 53.95 19.70
C ALA A 738 -1.01 54.69 21.02
N PRO A 739 -0.29 54.18 22.04
CA PRO A 739 -0.13 54.91 23.28
C PRO A 739 0.41 56.31 22.99
N ALA A 740 -0.18 57.34 23.60
CA ALA A 740 0.17 58.73 23.40
C ALA A 740 1.64 58.94 23.76
N SER A 741 2.51 58.90 22.79
CA SER A 741 3.91 59.37 22.95
C SER A 741 3.98 60.80 22.45
N ALA A 742 4.46 61.67 23.27
CA ALA A 742 4.54 63.12 23.06
C ALA A 742 5.43 63.58 21.89
N LYS A 743 5.87 62.68 21.01
CA LYS A 743 6.78 62.99 19.89
C LYS A 743 6.48 62.12 18.62
N ALA A 744 5.23 62.03 18.21
CA ALA A 744 4.92 61.34 16.96
C ALA A 744 5.48 62.14 15.76
N PRO A 745 6.05 61.48 14.75
CA PRO A 745 6.61 62.12 13.57
C PRO A 745 5.53 62.87 12.74
N ILE A 746 5.89 64.04 12.21
CA ILE A 746 5.06 64.83 11.34
C ILE A 746 5.39 64.49 9.88
N PHE A 747 4.41 64.33 9.05
CA PHE A 747 4.56 64.06 7.60
C PHE A 747 3.89 65.16 6.76
N ASP A 748 4.50 65.52 5.64
CA ASP A 748 3.84 66.33 4.62
C ASP A 748 2.81 65.49 3.80
N LEU A 749 2.08 66.10 2.92
CA LEU A 749 1.06 65.41 2.11
C LEU A 749 1.65 64.39 1.11
N SER A 750 2.92 64.45 0.82
CA SER A 750 3.63 63.47 -0.01
C SER A 750 4.14 62.27 0.79
N GLY A 751 3.84 62.20 2.10
CA GLY A 751 4.28 61.13 3.00
C GLY A 751 5.72 61.25 3.50
N ARG A 752 6.41 62.34 3.23
CA ARG A 752 7.77 62.59 3.67
C ARG A 752 7.76 63.13 5.11
N ARG A 753 8.57 62.57 5.97
CA ARG A 753 8.74 63.01 7.35
C ARG A 753 9.39 64.37 7.42
N VAL A 754 8.79 65.31 8.18
CA VAL A 754 9.34 66.64 8.44
C VAL A 754 9.69 66.79 9.88
N VAL A 755 10.86 67.36 10.17
CA VAL A 755 11.39 67.56 11.55
C VAL A 755 10.67 68.70 12.25
N LYS A 756 10.27 69.73 11.53
CA LYS A 756 9.53 70.90 12.03
C LYS A 756 8.52 71.39 10.97
N ALA A 757 7.24 71.35 11.36
CA ALA A 757 6.20 71.85 10.48
C ALA A 757 6.32 73.41 10.32
N THR A 758 6.39 73.86 9.08
CA THR A 758 6.30 75.26 8.71
C THR A 758 4.90 75.56 8.13
N LYS A 759 4.61 76.74 7.63
CA LYS A 759 3.30 77.05 7.06
C LYS A 759 2.89 76.00 6.03
N GLY A 760 1.75 75.32 6.23
CA GLY A 760 1.26 74.24 5.36
C GLY A 760 0.37 73.23 6.03
N LEU A 761 -0.07 72.24 5.25
CA LEU A 761 -0.90 71.11 5.74
C LEU A 761 -0.02 69.84 5.99
N TYR A 762 -0.17 69.22 7.16
CA TYR A 762 0.63 68.11 7.61
C TYR A 762 -0.24 67.01 8.21
N ILE A 763 0.35 65.84 8.37
CA ILE A 763 -0.26 64.68 9.02
C ILE A 763 0.60 64.31 10.24
N GLN A 764 -0.02 64.18 11.41
CA GLN A 764 0.59 63.67 12.63
C GLN A 764 -0.42 62.75 13.35
N ASN A 765 -0.01 61.58 13.77
CA ASN A 765 -0.91 60.58 14.38
C ASN A 765 -2.16 60.31 13.52
N GLY A 766 -2.00 60.21 12.20
CA GLY A 766 -3.12 59.97 11.27
C GLY A 766 -4.09 61.12 11.11
N LYS A 767 -3.88 62.26 11.78
CA LYS A 767 -4.74 63.44 11.67
C LYS A 767 -4.05 64.52 10.86
N LYS A 768 -4.82 65.18 9.95
CA LYS A 768 -4.38 66.35 9.22
C LYS A 768 -4.47 67.60 10.10
N PHE A 769 -3.45 68.46 10.09
CA PHE A 769 -3.44 69.75 10.77
C PHE A 769 -2.76 70.80 9.90
N ILE A 770 -3.15 72.01 10.08
CA ILE A 770 -2.63 73.20 9.31
C ILE A 770 -1.79 74.03 10.25
N VAL A 771 -0.56 74.30 9.83
CA VAL A 771 0.26 75.33 10.43
C VAL A 771 0.05 76.63 9.62
N LYS A 772 -0.48 77.64 10.26
CA LYS A 772 -0.78 78.92 9.65
C LYS A 772 0.46 79.84 9.53
#